data_7fd6c98d5bb62c3b1fd9ab8095b38dc2
#
_entry.id   7fd6c98d5bb62c3b1fd9ab8095b38dc2
#
_cell.length_a   1.000
_cell.length_b   1.000
_cell.length_c   1.000
_cell.angle_alpha   90.00
_cell.angle_beta   90.00
_cell.angle_gamma   90.00
#
_symmetry.space_group_name_H-M   'P 1'
#
loop_
_entity.id
_entity.type
_entity.pdbx_description
1 polymer ?
#
loop_
_entity_poly.entity_id
_entity_poly.type
_entity_poly.pdbx_seq_one_letter_code
_entity_poly.pdbx_strand_id
1 'polypeptide(L)'
;IKSNEPMKRYSLFLISLILLMTTGCNQRKEVAENPFFEEWETPYGVPPFDRIRPEHFLPAFQRAMSIQEAEIDAIKSNGDQPSFENVILAYDRSGLMLEQVGLVFNMLCSADVNDQLLAAKEQAMPLLAAHRDNILLDEVLFDKIKAVYDRRGSLGLDAVQTRLVEKIYGKFVRAGALLDPQQKERLRQINGELALLPVKFGNNVLRATNDFVLKLTDKQLDGLPASVQGIAREKAAELGMNDAWVVTLDASSRIPFLTYSARRDLREQLYKAYIDRCNEGSEYDNRSLVNDFARLRNEKARLLGYPSYAAYVTADQMAGTPAAVYELLNEVWTPALDRAKEEMAEMNTMLQRDVPGATFEPWDWWYYAEKVRKDKYALDDAALRPYFSLENVREGAFSLANRLYGITFRPLVAPVYHKDCSVYEVLDVDGTHLGVLYFDFFPRSGKSSGAWCTAFRSQRYEGDERIAPVVAIVCNFTPPTKLTPSLLTLDEVQTLFHEFGHGLHALFADVKYRSLGRVEGDFVELPSQIMENWATEPEVLRHYAINYTTGEVIPERLIKRIRESGKFNQGFIVTELVAAALTDMDIHAITEYEPFDVNEFEADAVYGRRGLIPQIQPRYRYPYFLHIFDGGYASGYYFYIWAQVLDKDAFRAFEQTGDVFDRATARKFRTLLSRGGSADGMTLYRDFRGADPDKRAMLVACGLMEELPEEPADSLAVPVVTLEPNEKPKI
;
A
#
# COMPACT_ATOMS: atom_id res chain seq x y z
N ILE A 1 17.15 18.51 78.34
CA ILE A 1 16.93 19.52 77.29
C ILE A 1 18.15 19.46 76.35
N LYS A 2 18.15 18.70 75.29
CA LYS A 2 18.98 18.89 74.09
C LYS A 2 18.37 18.05 72.97
N SER A 3 18.01 18.73 71.95
CA SER A 3 17.48 18.46 70.65
C SER A 3 17.99 17.20 69.93
N ASN A 4 17.05 16.36 69.52
CA ASN A 4 17.24 15.29 68.53
C ASN A 4 16.78 15.75 67.15
N GLU A 5 17.68 16.34 66.35
CA GLU A 5 17.39 16.75 64.96
C GLU A 5 18.49 16.56 63.89
N PRO A 6 19.40 15.60 63.97
CA PRO A 6 20.14 15.25 62.76
C PRO A 6 19.77 13.92 62.09
N MET A 7 18.99 13.03 62.70
CA MET A 7 18.74 11.69 62.12
C MET A 7 17.65 11.65 61.04
N LYS A 8 16.72 12.61 61.00
CA LYS A 8 15.66 12.60 59.99
C LYS A 8 16.12 13.08 58.58
N ARG A 9 17.16 13.87 58.51
CA ARG A 9 17.71 14.32 57.20
C ARG A 9 18.51 13.23 56.49
N TYR A 10 19.20 12.39 57.18
CA TYR A 10 19.98 11.29 56.57
C TYR A 10 19.09 10.14 56.12
N SER A 11 17.96 9.86 56.79
CA SER A 11 16.99 8.85 56.29
C SER A 11 16.29 9.24 55.03
N LEU A 12 15.95 10.51 54.81
CA LEU A 12 15.35 11.00 53.56
C LEU A 12 16.33 11.00 52.40
N PHE A 13 17.62 11.28 52.65
CA PHE A 13 18.66 11.22 51.62
C PHE A 13 18.97 9.76 51.22
N LEU A 14 19.00 8.82 52.17
CA LEU A 14 19.18 7.40 51.87
C LEU A 14 17.97 6.80 51.12
N ILE A 15 16.74 7.17 51.45
CA ILE A 15 15.54 6.72 50.75
C ILE A 15 15.48 7.30 49.33
N SER A 16 15.86 8.58 49.12
CA SER A 16 15.99 9.16 47.77
C SER A 16 17.08 8.49 46.93
N LEU A 17 18.21 8.14 47.54
CA LEU A 17 19.32 7.47 46.85
C LEU A 17 18.97 6.02 46.49
N ILE A 18 18.23 5.31 47.36
CA ILE A 18 17.76 3.95 47.11
C ILE A 18 16.63 3.96 46.04
N LEU A 19 15.72 4.95 46.00
CA LEU A 19 14.74 5.12 44.94
C LEU A 19 15.41 5.46 43.58
N LEU A 20 16.44 6.28 43.57
CA LEU A 20 17.22 6.58 42.35
C LEU A 20 18.02 5.37 41.86
N MET A 21 18.55 4.53 42.78
CA MET A 21 19.23 3.29 42.38
C MET A 21 18.26 2.19 41.92
N THR A 22 17.05 2.12 42.48
CA THR A 22 16.05 1.13 42.03
C THR A 22 15.42 1.51 40.68
N THR A 23 15.17 2.78 40.41
CA THR A 23 14.73 3.23 39.08
C THR A 23 15.84 3.09 38.04
N GLY A 24 17.10 3.37 38.37
CA GLY A 24 18.23 3.15 37.47
C GLY A 24 18.54 1.66 37.23
N CYS A 25 18.32 0.77 38.21
CA CYS A 25 18.44 -0.67 38.02
C CYS A 25 17.28 -1.27 37.22
N ASN A 26 16.05 -0.79 37.40
CA ASN A 26 14.92 -1.24 36.58
C ASN A 26 15.10 -0.78 35.11
N GLN A 27 15.45 0.48 34.87
CA GLN A 27 15.77 0.92 33.50
C GLN A 27 16.94 0.14 32.87
N ARG A 28 17.99 -0.19 33.65
CA ARG A 28 19.08 -1.01 33.12
C ARG A 28 18.68 -2.46 32.88
N LYS A 29 17.72 -3.00 33.64
CA LYS A 29 17.22 -4.36 33.44
C LYS A 29 16.26 -4.44 32.25
N GLU A 30 15.38 -3.45 32.09
CA GLU A 30 14.49 -3.31 30.92
C GLU A 30 15.26 -3.11 29.60
N VAL A 31 16.33 -2.31 29.63
CA VAL A 31 17.22 -2.10 28.47
C VAL A 31 18.03 -3.38 28.15
N ALA A 32 18.34 -4.23 29.14
CA ALA A 32 19.06 -5.48 28.92
C ALA A 32 18.20 -6.62 28.33
N GLU A 33 16.87 -6.50 28.35
CA GLU A 33 15.93 -7.53 27.86
C GLU A 33 15.21 -7.11 26.56
N ASN A 34 15.63 -6.02 25.89
CA ASN A 34 15.00 -5.56 24.65
C ASN A 34 15.38 -6.46 23.46
N PRO A 35 14.42 -7.16 22.84
CA PRO A 35 14.69 -8.12 21.77
C PRO A 35 15.38 -7.53 20.53
N PHE A 36 15.30 -6.21 20.32
CA PHE A 36 16.01 -5.54 19.21
C PHE A 36 17.51 -5.38 19.44
N PHE A 37 18.01 -5.71 20.64
CA PHE A 37 19.44 -5.61 20.99
C PHE A 37 20.16 -6.95 20.91
N GLU A 38 19.46 -8.00 20.56
CA GLU A 38 19.94 -9.36 20.45
C GLU A 38 19.78 -9.86 19.01
N GLU A 39 20.56 -10.86 18.63
CA GLU A 39 20.34 -11.62 17.42
C GLU A 39 19.09 -12.51 17.61
N TRP A 40 18.23 -12.57 16.60
CA TRP A 40 16.99 -13.34 16.68
C TRP A 40 17.25 -14.82 16.35
N GLU A 41 17.22 -15.68 17.35
CA GLU A 41 17.34 -17.14 17.21
C GLU A 41 16.03 -17.83 16.75
N THR A 42 15.08 -17.08 16.22
CA THR A 42 13.83 -17.58 15.65
C THR A 42 14.06 -18.24 14.30
N PRO A 43 13.15 -19.12 13.83
CA PRO A 43 13.27 -19.70 12.50
C PRO A 43 13.48 -18.63 11.44
N TYR A 44 14.55 -18.73 10.66
CA TYR A 44 14.95 -17.77 9.62
C TYR A 44 15.13 -16.31 10.11
N GLY A 45 15.32 -16.10 11.42
CA GLY A 45 15.47 -14.78 11.99
C GLY A 45 14.26 -13.88 11.82
N VAL A 46 13.04 -14.43 11.90
CA VAL A 46 11.80 -13.62 11.94
C VAL A 46 11.69 -12.87 13.26
N PRO A 47 10.95 -11.76 13.34
CA PRO A 47 10.83 -11.00 14.58
C PRO A 47 10.25 -11.87 15.73
N PRO A 48 10.82 -11.81 16.94
CA PRO A 48 10.31 -12.55 18.11
C PRO A 48 9.09 -11.84 18.69
N PHE A 49 7.96 -11.89 18.00
CA PHE A 49 6.71 -11.18 18.37
C PHE A 49 6.17 -11.54 19.75
N ASP A 50 6.43 -12.74 20.22
CA ASP A 50 6.10 -13.19 21.57
C ASP A 50 6.86 -12.41 22.67
N ARG A 51 8.01 -11.80 22.33
CA ARG A 51 8.87 -11.01 23.22
C ARG A 51 8.79 -9.51 23.00
N ILE A 52 8.48 -9.05 21.77
CA ILE A 52 8.39 -7.62 21.41
C ILE A 52 7.20 -6.98 22.14
N ARG A 53 7.42 -5.78 22.71
CA ARG A 53 6.41 -4.98 23.43
C ARG A 53 6.52 -3.51 22.98
N PRO A 54 5.44 -2.71 23.12
CA PRO A 54 5.44 -1.29 22.73
C PRO A 54 6.58 -0.47 23.35
N GLU A 55 6.92 -0.73 24.61
CA GLU A 55 7.99 -0.03 25.35
C GLU A 55 9.40 -0.29 24.81
N HIS A 56 9.58 -1.33 24.00
CA HIS A 56 10.88 -1.65 23.42
C HIS A 56 11.25 -0.73 22.23
N PHE A 57 10.27 -0.13 21.55
CA PHE A 57 10.52 0.58 20.29
C PHE A 57 11.28 1.88 20.46
N LEU A 58 10.89 2.75 21.40
CA LEU A 58 11.57 4.03 21.55
C LEU A 58 13.05 3.87 21.93
N PRO A 59 13.44 3.03 22.92
CA PRO A 59 14.84 2.73 23.17
C PRO A 59 15.57 2.08 21.99
N ALA A 60 14.87 1.21 21.21
CA ALA A 60 15.46 0.58 20.05
C ALA A 60 15.74 1.60 18.93
N PHE A 61 14.83 2.53 18.66
CA PHE A 61 15.04 3.64 17.74
C PHE A 61 16.23 4.53 18.18
N GLN A 62 16.28 4.92 19.44
CA GLN A 62 17.38 5.75 19.95
C GLN A 62 18.75 5.08 19.78
N ARG A 63 18.85 3.78 20.11
CA ARG A 63 20.08 3.02 19.89
C ARG A 63 20.41 2.87 18.40
N ALA A 64 19.43 2.56 17.57
CA ALA A 64 19.62 2.39 16.13
C ALA A 64 20.07 3.69 15.44
N MET A 65 19.51 4.83 15.84
CA MET A 65 19.95 6.15 15.38
C MET A 65 21.39 6.42 15.79
N SER A 66 21.76 6.16 17.05
CA SER A 66 23.15 6.36 17.53
C SER A 66 24.15 5.47 16.81
N ILE A 67 23.77 4.22 16.47
CA ILE A 67 24.62 3.33 15.66
C ILE A 67 24.80 3.92 14.25
N GLN A 68 23.73 4.34 13.61
CA GLN A 68 23.81 4.94 12.28
C GLN A 68 24.60 6.25 12.27
N GLU A 69 24.48 7.08 13.31
CA GLU A 69 25.31 8.30 13.48
C GLU A 69 26.80 7.94 13.51
N ALA A 70 27.18 6.92 14.27
CA ALA A 70 28.56 6.46 14.33
C ALA A 70 29.06 5.91 12.97
N GLU A 71 28.22 5.20 12.22
CA GLU A 71 28.53 4.71 10.88
C GLU A 71 28.74 5.88 9.89
N ILE A 72 27.87 6.90 9.94
CA ILE A 72 28.00 8.11 9.12
C ILE A 72 29.25 8.93 9.52
N ASP A 73 29.52 9.08 10.81
CA ASP A 73 30.72 9.79 11.29
C ASP A 73 32.02 9.07 10.88
N ALA A 74 32.00 7.75 10.77
CA ALA A 74 33.13 6.99 10.23
C ALA A 74 33.37 7.32 8.74
N ILE A 75 32.30 7.48 7.92
CA ILE A 75 32.42 7.92 6.54
C ILE A 75 32.98 9.36 6.46
N LYS A 76 32.47 10.27 7.30
CA LYS A 76 32.84 11.69 7.31
C LYS A 76 34.31 11.89 7.74
N SER A 77 34.73 11.14 8.76
CA SER A 77 36.09 11.25 9.33
C SER A 77 37.16 10.50 8.54
N ASN A 78 36.80 9.65 7.59
CA ASN A 78 37.75 8.93 6.74
C ASN A 78 38.59 9.94 5.92
N GLY A 79 39.90 9.97 6.12
CA GLY A 79 40.82 10.88 5.43
C GLY A 79 41.25 10.43 4.03
N ASP A 80 40.89 9.21 3.61
CA ASP A 80 41.21 8.70 2.29
C ASP A 80 40.41 9.41 1.20
N GLN A 81 40.90 9.33 -0.03
CA GLN A 81 40.18 9.86 -1.18
C GLN A 81 38.79 9.21 -1.28
N PRO A 82 37.68 9.97 -1.38
CA PRO A 82 36.35 9.42 -1.53
C PRO A 82 36.27 8.41 -2.69
N SER A 83 35.81 7.20 -2.43
CA SER A 83 35.64 6.11 -3.40
C SER A 83 34.24 5.49 -3.32
N PHE A 84 33.95 4.61 -4.26
CA PHE A 84 32.71 3.83 -4.22
C PHE A 84 32.61 3.04 -2.91
N GLU A 85 33.69 2.41 -2.46
CA GLU A 85 33.72 1.53 -1.29
C GLU A 85 33.59 2.32 0.02
N ASN A 86 34.42 3.38 0.21
CA ASN A 86 34.50 4.07 1.49
C ASN A 86 33.43 5.15 1.70
N VAL A 87 32.63 5.49 0.66
CA VAL A 87 31.53 6.46 0.76
C VAL A 87 30.21 5.84 0.35
N ILE A 88 30.07 5.38 -0.88
CA ILE A 88 28.77 4.96 -1.43
C ILE A 88 28.30 3.63 -0.82
N LEU A 89 29.17 2.63 -0.84
CA LEU A 89 28.86 1.32 -0.27
C LEU A 89 28.77 1.38 1.27
N ALA A 90 29.61 2.17 1.92
CA ALA A 90 29.52 2.40 3.35
C ALA A 90 28.17 3.06 3.74
N TYR A 91 27.72 4.05 2.99
CA TYR A 91 26.40 4.67 3.17
C TYR A 91 25.27 3.69 2.91
N ASP A 92 25.32 2.90 1.82
CA ASP A 92 24.29 1.90 1.48
C ASP A 92 24.12 0.85 2.60
N ARG A 93 25.18 0.51 3.31
CA ARG A 93 25.17 -0.44 4.43
C ARG A 93 24.76 0.16 5.77
N SER A 94 24.76 1.48 5.90
CA SER A 94 24.45 2.16 7.17
C SER A 94 22.98 2.06 7.56
N GLY A 95 22.67 2.08 8.87
CA GLY A 95 21.33 2.17 9.42
C GLY A 95 20.51 0.86 9.32
N LEU A 96 21.14 -0.30 9.24
CA LEU A 96 20.46 -1.59 9.15
C LEU A 96 19.52 -1.86 10.33
N MET A 97 20.00 -1.58 11.56
CA MET A 97 19.16 -1.74 12.76
C MET A 97 17.95 -0.79 12.75
N LEU A 98 18.15 0.45 12.26
CA LEU A 98 17.07 1.42 12.17
C LEU A 98 15.97 0.98 11.20
N GLU A 99 16.36 0.42 10.06
CA GLU A 99 15.42 -0.20 9.12
C GLU A 99 14.67 -1.36 9.75
N GLN A 100 15.36 -2.28 10.41
CA GLN A 100 14.76 -3.45 11.07
C GLN A 100 13.71 -3.06 12.13
N VAL A 101 14.06 -2.13 13.02
CA VAL A 101 13.13 -1.62 14.04
C VAL A 101 11.94 -0.92 13.36
N GLY A 102 12.22 -0.09 12.35
CA GLY A 102 11.20 0.67 11.62
C GLY A 102 10.19 -0.21 10.89
N LEU A 103 10.63 -1.26 10.21
CA LEU A 103 9.75 -2.19 9.50
C LEU A 103 8.78 -2.90 10.46
N VAL A 104 9.29 -3.44 11.57
CA VAL A 104 8.44 -4.10 12.58
C VAL A 104 7.48 -3.11 13.23
N PHE A 105 7.98 -1.92 13.59
CA PHE A 105 7.15 -0.88 14.21
C PHE A 105 6.01 -0.41 13.32
N ASN A 106 6.31 -0.06 12.07
CA ASN A 106 5.32 0.43 11.12
C ASN A 106 4.25 -0.63 10.84
N MET A 107 4.65 -1.90 10.73
CA MET A 107 3.70 -3.00 10.56
C MET A 107 2.76 -3.11 11.75
N LEU A 108 3.26 -3.11 12.99
CA LEU A 108 2.40 -3.21 14.18
C LEU A 108 1.51 -1.98 14.35
N CYS A 109 2.01 -0.78 14.00
CA CYS A 109 1.19 0.44 14.01
C CYS A 109 0.06 0.43 12.97
N SER A 110 0.16 -0.37 11.91
CA SER A 110 -0.89 -0.50 10.90
C SER A 110 -1.79 -1.71 11.11
N ALA A 111 -1.23 -2.82 11.61
CA ALA A 111 -1.96 -4.08 11.67
C ALA A 111 -2.48 -4.46 13.06
N ASP A 112 -1.88 -3.97 14.15
CA ASP A 112 -2.25 -4.34 15.52
C ASP A 112 -1.99 -3.21 16.53
N VAL A 113 -2.43 -1.99 16.17
CA VAL A 113 -2.16 -0.79 16.95
C VAL A 113 -2.96 -0.78 18.25
N ASN A 114 -2.33 -0.24 19.29
CA ASN A 114 -2.94 0.09 20.58
C ASN A 114 -2.46 1.46 21.07
N ASP A 115 -3.04 1.97 22.16
CA ASP A 115 -2.71 3.30 22.69
C ASP A 115 -1.22 3.46 23.03
N GLN A 116 -0.52 2.39 23.47
CA GLN A 116 0.91 2.45 23.78
C GLN A 116 1.76 2.56 22.50
N LEU A 117 1.43 1.83 21.44
CA LEU A 117 2.09 1.96 20.14
C LEU A 117 1.81 3.33 19.51
N LEU A 118 0.59 3.87 19.64
CA LEU A 118 0.28 5.23 19.19
C LEU A 118 1.13 6.27 19.92
N ALA A 119 1.23 6.20 21.25
CA ALA A 119 2.07 7.08 22.02
C ALA A 119 3.57 6.96 21.65
N ALA A 120 4.03 5.75 21.35
CA ALA A 120 5.38 5.52 20.85
C ALA A 120 5.57 6.13 19.46
N LYS A 121 4.58 6.03 18.56
CA LYS A 121 4.61 6.62 17.20
C LYS A 121 4.70 8.14 17.27
N GLU A 122 3.90 8.79 18.11
CA GLU A 122 3.95 10.24 18.30
C GLU A 122 5.31 10.74 18.77
N GLN A 123 5.99 9.98 19.64
CA GLN A 123 7.31 10.31 20.13
C GLN A 123 8.44 9.99 19.11
N ALA A 124 8.33 8.87 18.40
CA ALA A 124 9.37 8.40 17.49
C ALA A 124 9.42 9.20 16.18
N MET A 125 8.26 9.57 15.60
CA MET A 125 8.22 10.18 14.26
C MET A 125 9.02 11.48 14.15
N PRO A 126 8.96 12.45 15.09
CA PRO A 126 9.79 13.65 15.03
C PRO A 126 11.28 13.35 15.17
N LEU A 127 11.66 12.39 16.03
CA LEU A 127 13.06 11.98 16.22
C LEU A 127 13.64 11.35 14.95
N LEU A 128 12.88 10.47 14.31
CA LEU A 128 13.26 9.84 13.04
C LEU A 128 13.37 10.86 11.89
N ALA A 129 12.45 11.83 11.83
CA ALA A 129 12.51 12.91 10.85
C ALA A 129 13.76 13.77 11.04
N ALA A 130 14.06 14.20 12.29
CA ALA A 130 15.23 14.98 12.61
C ALA A 130 16.54 14.20 12.33
N HIS A 131 16.59 12.90 12.70
CA HIS A 131 17.73 12.04 12.42
C HIS A 131 18.01 11.91 10.92
N ARG A 132 16.95 11.67 10.12
CA ARG A 132 17.04 11.62 8.67
C ARG A 132 17.55 12.93 8.08
N ASP A 133 17.05 14.07 8.55
CA ASP A 133 17.46 15.38 8.08
C ASP A 133 18.91 15.69 8.46
N ASN A 134 19.36 15.28 9.65
CA ASN A 134 20.76 15.41 10.06
C ASN A 134 21.72 14.68 9.12
N ILE A 135 21.32 13.52 8.58
CA ILE A 135 22.14 12.78 7.62
C ILE A 135 22.05 13.39 6.21
N LEU A 136 20.83 13.62 5.71
CA LEU A 136 20.62 14.04 4.31
C LEU A 136 20.99 15.50 4.02
N LEU A 137 21.07 16.34 5.06
CA LEU A 137 21.46 17.74 4.95
C LEU A 137 22.90 18.00 5.44
N ASP A 138 23.65 16.92 5.81
CA ASP A 138 25.04 17.04 6.23
C ASP A 138 25.96 17.38 5.06
N GLU A 139 26.67 18.50 5.18
CA GLU A 139 27.50 19.04 4.09
C GLU A 139 28.75 18.19 3.86
N VAL A 140 29.39 17.68 4.94
CA VAL A 140 30.62 16.90 4.82
C VAL A 140 30.35 15.55 4.15
N LEU A 141 29.25 14.89 4.53
CA LEU A 141 28.82 13.65 3.90
C LEU A 141 28.44 13.87 2.43
N PHE A 142 27.67 14.93 2.17
CA PHE A 142 27.26 15.26 0.80
C PHE A 142 28.45 15.58 -0.11
N ASP A 143 29.44 16.34 0.35
CA ASP A 143 30.64 16.66 -0.42
C ASP A 143 31.42 15.39 -0.81
N LYS A 144 31.51 14.40 0.09
CA LYS A 144 32.13 13.11 -0.22
C LYS A 144 31.33 12.32 -1.26
N ILE A 145 29.99 12.26 -1.13
CA ILE A 145 29.11 11.61 -2.10
C ILE A 145 29.24 12.30 -3.48
N LYS A 146 29.21 13.63 -3.49
CA LYS A 146 29.38 14.44 -4.70
C LYS A 146 30.74 14.20 -5.37
N ALA A 147 31.80 14.09 -4.59
CA ALA A 147 33.14 13.81 -5.12
C ALA A 147 33.24 12.44 -5.82
N VAL A 148 32.48 11.43 -5.37
CA VAL A 148 32.37 10.14 -6.06
C VAL A 148 31.48 10.28 -7.31
N TYR A 149 30.33 10.95 -7.18
CA TYR A 149 29.39 11.19 -8.28
C TYR A 149 30.04 11.90 -9.46
N ASP A 150 30.80 12.98 -9.19
CA ASP A 150 31.47 13.77 -10.25
C ASP A 150 32.51 12.95 -11.02
N ARG A 151 33.13 11.95 -10.38
CA ARG A 151 34.17 11.09 -10.99
C ARG A 151 33.65 9.72 -11.45
N ARG A 152 32.34 9.42 -11.33
CA ARG A 152 31.77 8.08 -11.58
C ARG A 152 32.15 7.49 -12.94
N GLY A 153 32.25 8.32 -13.97
CA GLY A 153 32.66 7.87 -15.31
C GLY A 153 34.13 7.43 -15.43
N SER A 154 34.99 7.75 -14.46
CA SER A 154 36.42 7.40 -14.43
C SER A 154 36.80 6.36 -13.37
N LEU A 155 35.84 5.89 -12.57
CA LEU A 155 36.08 4.96 -11.47
C LEU A 155 36.00 3.48 -11.89
N GLY A 156 35.69 3.17 -13.15
CA GLY A 156 35.55 1.78 -13.63
C GLY A 156 34.37 1.02 -13.03
N LEU A 157 33.33 1.73 -12.63
CA LEU A 157 32.10 1.16 -12.05
C LEU A 157 31.30 0.43 -13.12
N ASP A 158 30.66 -0.68 -12.71
CA ASP A 158 29.66 -1.32 -13.55
C ASP A 158 28.36 -0.49 -13.60
N ALA A 159 27.38 -0.91 -14.42
CA ALA A 159 26.13 -0.18 -14.60
C ALA A 159 25.30 -0.08 -13.30
N VAL A 160 25.28 -1.14 -12.48
CA VAL A 160 24.52 -1.18 -11.21
C VAL A 160 25.20 -0.31 -10.16
N GLN A 161 26.52 -0.33 -10.09
CA GLN A 161 27.30 0.56 -9.22
C GLN A 161 27.11 2.02 -9.59
N THR A 162 27.15 2.34 -10.90
CA THR A 162 26.89 3.69 -11.40
C THR A 162 25.50 4.16 -11.02
N ARG A 163 24.50 3.29 -11.20
CA ARG A 163 23.12 3.57 -10.79
C ARG A 163 23.01 3.84 -9.29
N LEU A 164 23.70 3.05 -8.44
CA LEU A 164 23.72 3.27 -6.99
C LEU A 164 24.26 4.67 -6.65
N VAL A 165 25.38 5.06 -7.25
CA VAL A 165 25.97 6.41 -7.06
C VAL A 165 24.96 7.48 -7.45
N GLU A 166 24.30 7.35 -8.59
CA GLU A 166 23.33 8.31 -9.11
C GLU A 166 22.07 8.40 -8.21
N LYS A 167 21.54 7.26 -7.75
CA LYS A 167 20.37 7.23 -6.85
C LYS A 167 20.71 7.81 -5.47
N ILE A 168 21.86 7.50 -4.89
CA ILE A 168 22.29 8.08 -3.60
C ILE A 168 22.50 9.59 -3.76
N TYR A 169 23.26 10.05 -4.74
CA TYR A 169 23.46 11.49 -5.00
C TYR A 169 22.11 12.20 -5.20
N GLY A 170 21.23 11.65 -6.06
CA GLY A 170 19.90 12.19 -6.30
C GLY A 170 19.04 12.27 -5.04
N LYS A 171 19.11 11.25 -4.17
CA LYS A 171 18.42 11.24 -2.87
C LYS A 171 18.81 12.43 -1.99
N PHE A 172 20.10 12.75 -1.90
CA PHE A 172 20.58 13.90 -1.13
C PHE A 172 20.17 15.23 -1.75
N VAL A 173 20.29 15.38 -3.08
CA VAL A 173 19.86 16.60 -3.78
C VAL A 173 18.37 16.83 -3.60
N ARG A 174 17.55 15.82 -3.80
CA ARG A 174 16.09 15.89 -3.60
C ARG A 174 15.70 16.12 -2.14
N ALA A 175 16.52 15.73 -1.19
CA ALA A 175 16.33 16.02 0.22
C ALA A 175 16.76 17.42 0.63
N GLY A 176 17.39 18.22 -0.26
CA GLY A 176 17.78 19.61 0.01
C GLY A 176 19.25 19.83 0.37
N ALA A 177 20.14 18.87 0.05
CA ALA A 177 21.57 19.02 0.37
C ALA A 177 22.22 20.28 -0.24
N LEU A 178 21.72 20.76 -1.38
CA LEU A 178 22.18 21.96 -2.08
C LEU A 178 21.63 23.28 -1.54
N LEU A 179 20.69 23.25 -0.61
CA LEU A 179 20.09 24.45 -0.01
C LEU A 179 21.11 25.20 0.86
N ASP A 180 20.92 26.51 1.01
CA ASP A 180 21.68 27.30 1.98
C ASP A 180 21.29 26.96 3.44
N PRO A 181 22.08 27.36 4.45
CA PRO A 181 21.80 27.02 5.84
C PRO A 181 20.43 27.48 6.36
N GLN A 182 19.93 28.65 5.92
CA GLN A 182 18.62 29.17 6.35
C GLN A 182 17.49 28.34 5.73
N GLN A 183 17.61 27.99 4.47
CA GLN A 183 16.68 27.13 3.77
C GLN A 183 16.66 25.71 4.36
N LYS A 184 17.83 25.14 4.69
CA LYS A 184 17.93 23.83 5.38
C LYS A 184 17.22 23.84 6.71
N GLU A 185 17.35 24.92 7.50
CA GLU A 185 16.68 25.03 8.80
C GLU A 185 15.14 25.11 8.62
N ARG A 186 14.66 25.88 7.63
CA ARG A 186 13.23 25.92 7.32
C ARG A 186 12.71 24.56 6.86
N LEU A 187 13.48 23.83 6.06
CA LEU A 187 13.13 22.48 5.61
C LEU A 187 13.01 21.49 6.77
N ARG A 188 13.93 21.56 7.77
CA ARG A 188 13.83 20.73 8.99
C ARG A 188 12.53 21.00 9.75
N GLN A 189 12.12 22.25 9.89
CA GLN A 189 10.85 22.61 10.54
C GLN A 189 9.67 22.01 9.77
N ILE A 190 9.63 22.18 8.45
CA ILE A 190 8.59 21.60 7.60
C ILE A 190 8.55 20.07 7.73
N ASN A 191 9.69 19.41 7.68
CA ASN A 191 9.78 17.94 7.81
C ASN A 191 9.31 17.46 9.18
N GLY A 192 9.63 18.20 10.26
CA GLY A 192 9.16 17.93 11.63
C GLY A 192 7.64 18.05 11.75
N GLU A 193 7.03 19.10 11.18
CA GLU A 193 5.58 19.26 11.12
C GLU A 193 4.92 18.14 10.30
N LEU A 194 5.45 17.86 9.10
CA LEU A 194 4.95 16.78 8.22
C LEU A 194 5.10 15.37 8.82
N ALA A 195 5.98 15.16 9.79
CA ALA A 195 6.13 13.86 10.46
C ALA A 195 4.98 13.56 11.44
N LEU A 196 4.31 14.59 11.97
CA LEU A 196 3.21 14.45 12.95
C LEU A 196 1.82 14.43 12.29
N LEU A 197 1.65 15.08 11.15
CA LEU A 197 0.35 15.17 10.49
C LEU A 197 -0.24 13.80 10.13
N PRO A 198 0.52 12.84 9.54
CA PRO A 198 0.01 11.51 9.21
C PRO A 198 -0.51 10.77 10.45
N VAL A 199 0.20 10.88 11.58
CA VAL A 199 -0.21 10.21 12.82
C VAL A 199 -1.57 10.71 13.31
N LYS A 200 -1.78 12.02 13.29
CA LYS A 200 -3.07 12.63 13.68
C LYS A 200 -4.18 12.24 12.70
N PHE A 201 -3.88 12.36 11.41
CA PHE A 201 -4.83 12.06 10.34
C PHE A 201 -5.30 10.60 10.40
N GLY A 202 -4.36 9.66 10.46
CA GLY A 202 -4.65 8.23 10.51
C GLY A 202 -5.43 7.83 11.77
N ASN A 203 -5.06 8.38 12.94
CA ASN A 203 -5.79 8.15 14.18
C ASN A 203 -7.23 8.63 14.10
N ASN A 204 -7.48 9.81 13.54
CA ASN A 204 -8.83 10.34 13.37
C ASN A 204 -9.67 9.42 12.46
N VAL A 205 -9.11 8.95 11.33
CA VAL A 205 -9.80 8.02 10.43
C VAL A 205 -10.11 6.69 11.10
N LEU A 206 -9.15 6.13 11.85
CA LEU A 206 -9.33 4.87 12.57
C LEU A 206 -10.44 4.98 13.61
N ARG A 207 -10.44 6.04 14.45
CA ARG A 207 -11.46 6.28 15.47
C ARG A 207 -12.83 6.52 14.84
N ALA A 208 -12.93 7.41 13.86
CA ALA A 208 -14.19 7.67 13.16
C ALA A 208 -14.79 6.41 12.52
N THR A 209 -13.94 5.50 12.04
CA THR A 209 -14.39 4.22 11.47
C THR A 209 -14.92 3.27 12.55
N ASN A 210 -14.23 3.19 13.70
CA ASN A 210 -14.59 2.28 14.80
C ASN A 210 -15.80 2.76 15.61
N ASP A 211 -16.02 4.07 15.73
CA ASP A 211 -17.09 4.64 16.56
C ASP A 211 -18.48 4.52 15.92
N PHE A 212 -18.53 4.32 14.59
CA PHE A 212 -19.80 4.17 13.91
C PHE A 212 -20.35 2.73 14.02
N VAL A 213 -21.58 2.63 14.49
CA VAL A 213 -22.33 1.37 14.62
C VAL A 213 -23.76 1.55 14.14
N LEU A 214 -24.16 0.83 13.10
CA LEU A 214 -25.55 0.74 12.66
C LEU A 214 -26.18 -0.51 13.29
N LYS A 215 -26.99 -0.30 14.33
CA LYS A 215 -27.72 -1.37 15.01
C LYS A 215 -29.02 -1.70 14.27
N LEU A 216 -29.24 -2.98 13.96
CA LEU A 216 -30.40 -3.47 13.25
C LEU A 216 -31.28 -4.36 14.16
N THR A 217 -32.58 -4.34 13.87
CA THR A 217 -33.59 -5.25 14.40
C THR A 217 -33.98 -6.29 13.35
N ASP A 218 -34.68 -7.37 13.75
CA ASP A 218 -35.19 -8.42 12.84
C ASP A 218 -35.93 -7.85 11.61
N LYS A 219 -36.71 -6.76 11.80
CA LYS A 219 -37.50 -6.11 10.73
C LYS A 219 -36.65 -5.31 9.72
N GLN A 220 -35.36 -5.19 9.98
CA GLN A 220 -34.43 -4.39 9.17
C GLN A 220 -33.45 -5.27 8.40
N LEU A 221 -33.61 -6.60 8.47
CA LEU A 221 -32.77 -7.58 7.79
C LEU A 221 -33.23 -7.91 6.37
N ASP A 222 -34.30 -7.28 5.90
CA ASP A 222 -34.87 -7.56 4.59
C ASP A 222 -33.84 -7.41 3.45
N GLY A 223 -33.77 -8.43 2.59
CA GLY A 223 -32.80 -8.55 1.50
C GLY A 223 -31.42 -9.10 1.87
N LEU A 224 -31.02 -9.10 3.15
CA LEU A 224 -29.69 -9.55 3.56
C LEU A 224 -29.57 -11.08 3.50
N PRO A 225 -28.55 -11.64 2.80
CA PRO A 225 -28.23 -13.06 2.85
C PRO A 225 -27.92 -13.56 4.27
N ALA A 226 -28.17 -14.84 4.52
CA ALA A 226 -27.89 -15.43 5.85
C ALA A 226 -26.43 -15.30 6.30
N SER A 227 -25.48 -15.35 5.38
CA SER A 227 -24.05 -15.10 5.64
C SER A 227 -23.79 -13.69 6.17
N VAL A 228 -24.38 -12.67 5.54
CA VAL A 228 -24.25 -11.27 5.96
C VAL A 228 -24.92 -11.04 7.30
N GLN A 229 -26.11 -11.65 7.53
CA GLN A 229 -26.78 -11.61 8.83
C GLN A 229 -25.92 -12.28 9.93
N GLY A 230 -25.25 -13.40 9.61
CA GLY A 230 -24.35 -14.10 10.53
C GLY A 230 -23.19 -13.22 10.98
N ILE A 231 -22.50 -12.57 10.06
CA ILE A 231 -21.40 -11.64 10.34
C ILE A 231 -21.89 -10.47 11.22
N ALA A 232 -23.03 -9.87 10.86
CA ALA A 232 -23.60 -8.76 11.61
C ALA A 232 -24.02 -9.19 13.03
N ARG A 233 -24.46 -10.45 13.21
CA ARG A 233 -24.80 -11.03 14.51
C ARG A 233 -23.57 -11.26 15.38
N GLU A 234 -22.49 -11.77 14.80
CA GLU A 234 -21.24 -11.98 15.51
C GLU A 234 -20.60 -10.66 15.93
N LYS A 235 -20.63 -9.66 15.05
CA LYS A 235 -20.15 -8.31 15.38
C LYS A 235 -20.95 -7.68 16.52
N ALA A 236 -22.26 -7.87 16.54
CA ALA A 236 -23.10 -7.45 17.66
C ALA A 236 -22.69 -8.12 18.98
N ALA A 237 -22.41 -9.43 18.94
CA ALA A 237 -21.96 -10.18 20.11
C ALA A 237 -20.59 -9.72 20.63
N GLU A 238 -19.64 -9.42 19.75
CA GLU A 238 -18.34 -8.82 20.10
C GLU A 238 -18.50 -7.49 20.85
N LEU A 239 -19.50 -6.68 20.46
CA LEU A 239 -19.83 -5.40 21.08
C LEU A 239 -20.76 -5.54 22.30
N GLY A 240 -21.06 -6.77 22.76
CA GLY A 240 -21.94 -7.04 23.88
C GLY A 240 -23.43 -6.81 23.58
N MET A 241 -23.85 -6.73 22.33
CA MET A 241 -25.23 -6.48 21.88
C MET A 241 -25.92 -7.80 21.46
N ASN A 242 -26.24 -8.67 22.40
CA ASN A 242 -26.66 -10.05 22.11
C ASN A 242 -27.99 -10.21 21.33
N ASP A 243 -28.87 -9.20 21.33
CA ASP A 243 -30.20 -9.24 20.68
C ASP A 243 -30.30 -8.30 19.46
N ALA A 244 -29.17 -8.07 18.78
CA ALA A 244 -29.11 -7.18 17.63
C ALA A 244 -28.22 -7.77 16.52
N TRP A 245 -28.22 -7.09 15.40
CA TRP A 245 -27.24 -7.20 14.34
C TRP A 245 -26.53 -5.86 14.21
N VAL A 246 -25.26 -5.88 13.93
CA VAL A 246 -24.44 -4.65 13.80
C VAL A 246 -23.74 -4.61 12.47
N VAL A 247 -23.87 -3.48 11.77
CA VAL A 247 -23.11 -3.14 10.56
C VAL A 247 -22.17 -1.99 10.91
N THR A 248 -20.91 -2.13 10.50
CA THR A 248 -19.84 -1.14 10.68
C THR A 248 -19.43 -0.50 9.37
N LEU A 249 -18.48 0.45 9.42
CA LEU A 249 -17.91 1.06 8.21
C LEU A 249 -16.82 0.20 7.53
N ASP A 250 -16.42 -0.92 8.14
CA ASP A 250 -15.50 -1.86 7.51
C ASP A 250 -16.03 -2.36 6.17
N ALA A 251 -15.15 -2.50 5.18
CA ALA A 251 -15.56 -2.89 3.82
C ALA A 251 -16.34 -4.21 3.80
N SER A 252 -15.88 -5.23 4.55
CA SER A 252 -16.52 -6.54 4.68
C SER A 252 -17.91 -6.50 5.36
N SER A 253 -18.25 -5.44 6.06
CA SER A 253 -19.57 -5.19 6.67
C SER A 253 -20.43 -4.26 5.81
N ARG A 254 -19.87 -3.11 5.40
CA ARG A 254 -20.55 -2.04 4.68
C ARG A 254 -20.96 -2.44 3.26
N ILE A 255 -20.02 -2.96 2.47
CA ILE A 255 -20.28 -3.26 1.04
C ILE A 255 -21.38 -4.30 0.90
N PRO A 256 -21.38 -5.46 1.58
CA PRO A 256 -22.48 -6.40 1.52
C PRO A 256 -23.82 -5.82 1.97
N PHE A 257 -23.84 -4.93 2.97
CA PHE A 257 -25.06 -4.26 3.39
C PHE A 257 -25.62 -3.35 2.29
N LEU A 258 -24.78 -2.50 1.67
CA LEU A 258 -25.18 -1.64 0.56
C LEU A 258 -25.64 -2.45 -0.67
N THR A 259 -25.06 -3.62 -0.88
CA THR A 259 -25.38 -4.52 -2.00
C THR A 259 -26.72 -5.22 -1.83
N TYR A 260 -27.04 -5.68 -0.61
CA TYR A 260 -28.18 -6.59 -0.42
C TYR A 260 -29.36 -6.01 0.35
N SER A 261 -29.15 -5.02 1.22
CA SER A 261 -30.24 -4.50 2.04
C SER A 261 -31.35 -3.86 1.21
N ALA A 262 -32.58 -4.35 1.32
CA ALA A 262 -33.75 -3.74 0.71
C ALA A 262 -34.12 -2.39 1.37
N ARG A 263 -33.61 -2.10 2.55
CA ARG A 263 -33.86 -0.88 3.30
C ARG A 263 -33.03 0.29 2.77
N ARG A 264 -33.62 1.02 1.81
CA ARG A 264 -32.99 2.17 1.16
C ARG A 264 -32.59 3.27 2.16
N ASP A 265 -33.42 3.52 3.17
CA ASP A 265 -33.17 4.45 4.26
C ASP A 265 -31.92 4.11 5.09
N LEU A 266 -31.68 2.82 5.33
CA LEU A 266 -30.50 2.35 6.06
C LEU A 266 -29.25 2.32 5.16
N ARG A 267 -29.39 2.05 3.86
CA ARG A 267 -28.29 2.22 2.89
C ARG A 267 -27.84 3.68 2.84
N GLU A 268 -28.77 4.64 2.79
CA GLU A 268 -28.48 6.07 2.87
C GLU A 268 -27.72 6.42 4.14
N GLN A 269 -28.21 5.97 5.30
CA GLN A 269 -27.57 6.25 6.59
C GLN A 269 -26.13 5.74 6.64
N LEU A 270 -25.91 4.48 6.22
CA LEU A 270 -24.59 3.85 6.22
C LEU A 270 -23.64 4.50 5.22
N TYR A 271 -24.16 4.82 4.01
CA TYR A 271 -23.39 5.48 2.97
C TYR A 271 -22.91 6.87 3.41
N LYS A 272 -23.81 7.71 3.94
CA LYS A 272 -23.47 9.04 4.44
C LYS A 272 -22.49 8.98 5.59
N ALA A 273 -22.67 8.06 6.53
CA ALA A 273 -21.71 7.88 7.62
C ALA A 273 -20.30 7.54 7.10
N TYR A 274 -20.21 6.78 6.02
CA TYR A 274 -18.92 6.44 5.42
C TYR A 274 -18.26 7.64 4.70
N ILE A 275 -19.01 8.34 3.84
CA ILE A 275 -18.43 9.42 3.01
C ILE A 275 -18.20 10.71 3.77
N ASP A 276 -18.90 10.94 4.90
CA ASP A 276 -18.79 12.15 5.72
C ASP A 276 -17.91 11.97 6.96
N ARG A 277 -17.28 10.78 7.12
CA ARG A 277 -16.36 10.57 8.25
C ARG A 277 -15.18 11.51 8.18
N CYS A 278 -14.70 11.97 9.33
CA CYS A 278 -13.63 12.94 9.47
C CYS A 278 -13.88 14.27 8.74
N ASN A 279 -15.14 14.56 8.41
CA ASN A 279 -15.59 15.79 7.75
C ASN A 279 -16.30 16.71 8.74
N GLU A 280 -16.96 17.76 8.24
CA GLU A 280 -17.62 18.80 9.02
C GLU A 280 -18.58 18.23 10.08
N GLY A 281 -18.45 18.75 11.32
CA GLY A 281 -19.26 18.31 12.45
C GLY A 281 -18.79 17.01 13.10
N SER A 282 -17.76 16.37 12.60
CA SER A 282 -17.11 15.22 13.23
C SER A 282 -16.20 15.68 14.37
N GLU A 283 -16.16 14.91 15.47
CA GLU A 283 -15.13 15.06 16.50
C GLU A 283 -13.71 14.85 15.94
N TYR A 284 -13.60 14.08 14.84
CA TYR A 284 -12.36 13.71 14.17
C TYR A 284 -12.14 14.47 12.86
N ASP A 285 -12.58 15.74 12.76
CA ASP A 285 -12.49 16.55 11.54
C ASP A 285 -11.04 16.74 11.07
N ASN A 286 -10.73 16.24 9.86
CA ASN A 286 -9.41 16.29 9.26
C ASN A 286 -9.22 17.47 8.27
N ARG A 287 -10.22 18.32 8.02
CA ARG A 287 -10.12 19.36 6.99
C ARG A 287 -8.99 20.37 7.26
N SER A 288 -8.76 20.72 8.53
CA SER A 288 -7.62 21.57 8.88
C SER A 288 -6.28 20.89 8.60
N LEU A 289 -6.18 19.58 8.87
CA LEU A 289 -4.97 18.81 8.57
C LEU A 289 -4.71 18.71 7.06
N VAL A 290 -5.77 18.58 6.23
CA VAL A 290 -5.65 18.62 4.76
C VAL A 290 -5.03 19.92 4.28
N ASN A 291 -5.48 21.08 4.82
CA ASN A 291 -4.90 22.39 4.52
C ASN A 291 -3.43 22.48 4.98
N ASP A 292 -3.09 21.95 6.16
CA ASP A 292 -1.71 21.93 6.64
C ASP A 292 -0.80 21.07 5.76
N PHE A 293 -1.26 19.90 5.31
CA PHE A 293 -0.54 19.09 4.33
C PHE A 293 -0.31 19.85 3.02
N ALA A 294 -1.35 20.44 2.45
CA ALA A 294 -1.25 21.18 1.19
C ALA A 294 -0.24 22.34 1.31
N ARG A 295 -0.33 23.11 2.37
CA ARG A 295 0.57 24.25 2.67
C ARG A 295 2.02 23.79 2.79
N LEU A 296 2.28 22.82 3.67
CA LEU A 296 3.65 22.39 3.98
C LEU A 296 4.30 21.65 2.79
N ARG A 297 3.54 20.82 2.08
CA ARG A 297 4.03 20.15 0.87
C ARG A 297 4.34 21.14 -0.24
N ASN A 298 3.48 22.14 -0.46
CA ASN A 298 3.73 23.19 -1.44
C ASN A 298 4.99 24.00 -1.07
N GLU A 299 5.11 24.46 0.19
CA GLU A 299 6.28 25.19 0.67
C GLU A 299 7.57 24.36 0.52
N LYS A 300 7.52 23.07 0.89
CA LYS A 300 8.66 22.13 0.71
C LYS A 300 9.09 22.03 -0.74
N ALA A 301 8.16 21.80 -1.66
CA ALA A 301 8.47 21.66 -3.07
C ALA A 301 9.10 22.94 -3.65
N ARG A 302 8.55 24.09 -3.32
CA ARG A 302 9.08 25.38 -3.76
C ARG A 302 10.47 25.67 -3.21
N LEU A 303 10.71 25.33 -1.93
CA LEU A 303 12.01 25.43 -1.30
C LEU A 303 13.06 24.57 -2.01
N LEU A 304 12.67 23.39 -2.48
CA LEU A 304 13.50 22.46 -3.24
C LEU A 304 13.60 22.80 -4.75
N GLY A 305 13.03 23.92 -5.19
CA GLY A 305 13.13 24.41 -6.58
C GLY A 305 12.09 23.83 -7.55
N TYR A 306 11.04 23.17 -7.04
CA TYR A 306 9.96 22.66 -7.87
C TYR A 306 8.74 23.59 -7.83
N PRO A 307 7.99 23.73 -8.94
CA PRO A 307 6.82 24.62 -8.96
C PRO A 307 5.66 24.15 -8.10
N SER A 308 5.54 22.84 -7.84
CA SER A 308 4.50 22.23 -7.01
C SER A 308 5.00 20.91 -6.41
N TYR A 309 4.24 20.38 -5.44
CA TYR A 309 4.57 19.09 -4.84
C TYR A 309 4.39 17.94 -5.83
N ALA A 310 3.40 18.02 -6.72
CA ALA A 310 3.24 17.06 -7.81
C ALA A 310 4.48 17.00 -8.73
N ALA A 311 5.04 18.17 -9.09
CA ALA A 311 6.28 18.22 -9.87
C ALA A 311 7.47 17.61 -9.12
N TYR A 312 7.55 17.85 -7.80
CA TYR A 312 8.58 17.23 -6.96
C TYR A 312 8.49 15.71 -6.93
N VAL A 313 7.27 15.15 -6.75
CA VAL A 313 7.08 13.70 -6.67
C VAL A 313 7.31 13.04 -8.03
N THR A 314 6.63 13.50 -9.07
CA THR A 314 6.66 12.87 -10.40
C THR A 314 8.03 12.88 -11.05
N ALA A 315 8.91 13.84 -10.71
CA ALA A 315 10.28 13.92 -11.25
C ALA A 315 11.15 12.66 -10.98
N ASP A 316 10.78 11.82 -10.00
CA ASP A 316 11.49 10.56 -9.67
C ASP A 316 10.60 9.33 -9.94
N GLN A 317 9.63 9.46 -10.83
CA GLN A 317 8.72 8.40 -11.26
C GLN A 317 8.86 8.14 -12.76
N MET A 318 8.28 7.04 -13.27
CA MET A 318 8.26 6.72 -14.71
C MET A 318 7.55 7.81 -15.51
N ALA A 319 6.48 8.40 -14.96
CA ALA A 319 5.74 9.50 -15.60
C ALA A 319 6.59 10.77 -15.79
N GLY A 320 7.57 11.02 -14.94
CA GLY A 320 8.52 12.14 -15.01
C GLY A 320 7.93 13.53 -14.79
N THR A 321 6.68 13.78 -15.14
CA THR A 321 6.03 15.09 -15.02
C THR A 321 4.54 14.99 -14.66
N PRO A 322 3.96 16.02 -13.97
CA PRO A 322 2.51 16.07 -13.76
C PRO A 322 1.71 16.09 -15.06
N ALA A 323 2.25 16.69 -16.13
CA ALA A 323 1.57 16.76 -17.44
C ALA A 323 1.31 15.37 -18.02
N ALA A 324 2.30 14.46 -17.96
CA ALA A 324 2.16 13.08 -18.43
C ALA A 324 1.10 12.31 -17.61
N VAL A 325 1.03 12.58 -16.29
CA VAL A 325 0.00 11.99 -15.42
C VAL A 325 -1.39 12.49 -15.83
N TYR A 326 -1.58 13.81 -15.97
CA TYR A 326 -2.87 14.36 -16.38
C TYR A 326 -3.28 13.91 -17.79
N GLU A 327 -2.34 13.75 -18.71
CA GLU A 327 -2.62 13.22 -20.05
C GLU A 327 -3.25 11.83 -19.96
N LEU A 328 -2.61 10.91 -19.25
CA LEU A 328 -3.15 9.55 -19.05
C LEU A 328 -4.52 9.58 -18.34
N LEU A 329 -4.64 10.31 -17.22
CA LEU A 329 -5.89 10.35 -16.46
C LEU A 329 -7.05 10.92 -17.28
N ASN A 330 -6.81 11.97 -18.08
CA ASN A 330 -7.86 12.57 -18.92
C ASN A 330 -8.26 11.67 -20.10
N GLU A 331 -7.32 10.91 -20.67
CA GLU A 331 -7.63 9.93 -21.72
C GLU A 331 -8.54 8.81 -21.20
N VAL A 332 -8.36 8.39 -19.94
CA VAL A 332 -9.17 7.36 -19.30
C VAL A 332 -10.51 7.92 -18.79
N TRP A 333 -10.52 9.18 -18.35
CA TRP A 333 -11.66 9.83 -17.70
C TRP A 333 -12.93 9.85 -18.58
N THR A 334 -12.80 10.32 -19.82
CA THR A 334 -13.97 10.51 -20.68
C THR A 334 -14.69 9.19 -20.99
N PRO A 335 -14.02 8.15 -21.50
CA PRO A 335 -14.71 6.88 -21.77
C PRO A 335 -15.23 6.19 -20.49
N ALA A 336 -14.54 6.33 -19.35
CA ALA A 336 -14.98 5.78 -18.08
C ALA A 336 -16.28 6.45 -17.60
N LEU A 337 -16.31 7.79 -17.58
CA LEU A 337 -17.48 8.56 -17.15
C LEU A 337 -18.69 8.33 -18.06
N ASP A 338 -18.49 8.25 -19.37
CA ASP A 338 -19.59 7.98 -20.32
C ASP A 338 -20.16 6.57 -20.10
N ARG A 339 -19.28 5.59 -19.88
CA ARG A 339 -19.70 4.23 -19.52
C ARG A 339 -20.43 4.19 -18.18
N ALA A 340 -19.96 4.92 -17.17
CA ALA A 340 -20.65 5.02 -15.86
C ALA A 340 -22.06 5.62 -15.98
N LYS A 341 -22.25 6.61 -16.86
CA LYS A 341 -23.59 7.18 -17.16
C LYS A 341 -24.54 6.16 -17.80
N GLU A 342 -24.04 5.32 -18.72
CA GLU A 342 -24.81 4.22 -19.31
C GLU A 342 -25.20 3.20 -18.23
N GLU A 343 -24.27 2.78 -17.39
CA GLU A 343 -24.51 1.85 -16.28
C GLU A 343 -25.57 2.42 -15.31
N MET A 344 -25.45 3.69 -14.94
CA MET A 344 -26.44 4.37 -14.09
C MET A 344 -27.83 4.40 -14.75
N ALA A 345 -27.91 4.69 -16.03
CA ALA A 345 -29.22 4.71 -16.75
C ALA A 345 -29.89 3.34 -16.75
N GLU A 346 -29.11 2.25 -16.91
CA GLU A 346 -29.63 0.88 -16.82
C GLU A 346 -30.17 0.59 -15.40
N MET A 347 -29.39 0.93 -14.37
CA MET A 347 -29.80 0.76 -12.96
C MET A 347 -30.99 1.62 -12.57
N ASN A 348 -31.07 2.87 -13.05
CA ASN A 348 -32.22 3.74 -12.81
C ASN A 348 -33.50 3.19 -13.40
N THR A 349 -33.44 2.48 -14.54
CA THR A 349 -34.59 1.78 -15.11
C THR A 349 -35.16 0.75 -14.12
N MET A 350 -34.31 0.05 -13.38
CA MET A 350 -34.75 -0.88 -12.32
C MET A 350 -35.31 -0.14 -11.10
N LEU A 351 -34.64 0.95 -10.67
CA LEU A 351 -35.14 1.78 -9.57
C LEU A 351 -36.55 2.28 -9.85
N GLN A 352 -36.84 2.75 -11.08
CA GLN A 352 -38.17 3.24 -11.44
C GLN A 352 -39.26 2.13 -11.44
N ARG A 353 -38.88 0.86 -11.63
CA ARG A 353 -39.82 -0.27 -11.47
C ARG A 353 -40.14 -0.56 -10.01
N ASP A 354 -39.11 -0.48 -9.14
CA ASP A 354 -39.22 -0.77 -7.71
C ASP A 354 -39.86 0.39 -6.92
N VAL A 355 -39.45 1.62 -7.23
CA VAL A 355 -39.87 2.86 -6.54
C VAL A 355 -40.15 3.95 -7.57
N PRO A 356 -41.34 3.97 -8.18
CA PRO A 356 -41.67 4.94 -9.20
C PRO A 356 -41.53 6.39 -8.73
N GLY A 357 -40.81 7.20 -9.52
CA GLY A 357 -40.56 8.61 -9.23
C GLY A 357 -39.41 8.91 -8.27
N ALA A 358 -38.68 7.89 -7.78
CA ALA A 358 -37.52 8.12 -6.98
C ALA A 358 -36.32 8.62 -7.82
N THR A 359 -35.51 9.53 -7.26
CA THR A 359 -34.23 9.88 -7.84
C THR A 359 -33.20 8.80 -7.52
N PHE A 360 -32.36 8.48 -8.50
CA PHE A 360 -31.24 7.56 -8.29
C PHE A 360 -30.16 8.30 -7.50
N GLU A 361 -29.76 7.75 -6.36
CA GLU A 361 -28.82 8.35 -5.41
C GLU A 361 -27.56 7.49 -5.25
N PRO A 362 -26.45 8.00 -4.74
CA PRO A 362 -25.21 7.25 -4.60
C PRO A 362 -25.35 5.93 -3.81
N TRP A 363 -26.18 5.88 -2.76
CA TRP A 363 -26.44 4.67 -1.96
C TRP A 363 -27.28 3.62 -2.68
N ASP A 364 -27.78 3.90 -3.88
CA ASP A 364 -28.51 2.95 -4.72
C ASP A 364 -27.57 2.15 -5.62
N TRP A 365 -26.35 2.62 -5.85
CA TRP A 365 -25.44 2.05 -6.86
C TRP A 365 -25.18 0.57 -6.63
N TRP A 366 -24.65 0.17 -5.47
CA TRP A 366 -24.33 -1.23 -5.18
C TRP A 366 -25.55 -2.15 -5.26
N TYR A 367 -26.69 -1.69 -4.73
CA TYR A 367 -27.93 -2.45 -4.71
C TYR A 367 -28.47 -2.71 -6.11
N TYR A 368 -28.53 -1.70 -6.95
CA TYR A 368 -29.03 -1.86 -8.31
C TYR A 368 -27.99 -2.45 -9.25
N ALA A 369 -26.71 -2.24 -9.05
CA ALA A 369 -25.65 -2.94 -9.77
C ALA A 369 -25.76 -4.45 -9.58
N GLU A 370 -25.99 -4.92 -8.34
CA GLU A 370 -26.19 -6.36 -8.09
C GLU A 370 -27.45 -6.90 -8.73
N LYS A 371 -28.56 -6.13 -8.75
CA LYS A 371 -29.79 -6.52 -9.44
C LYS A 371 -29.56 -6.63 -10.95
N VAL A 372 -28.87 -5.68 -11.57
CA VAL A 372 -28.52 -5.73 -13.00
C VAL A 372 -27.61 -6.92 -13.29
N ARG A 373 -26.59 -7.13 -12.45
CA ARG A 373 -25.67 -8.27 -12.59
C ARG A 373 -26.40 -9.60 -12.54
N LYS A 374 -27.34 -9.73 -11.62
CA LYS A 374 -28.17 -10.93 -11.46
C LYS A 374 -29.10 -11.13 -12.65
N ASP A 375 -29.76 -10.07 -13.13
CA ASP A 375 -30.67 -10.13 -14.27
C ASP A 375 -29.95 -10.43 -15.59
N LYS A 376 -28.83 -9.73 -15.85
CA LYS A 376 -28.10 -9.76 -17.13
C LYS A 376 -27.20 -10.99 -17.27
N TYR A 377 -26.51 -11.36 -16.21
CA TYR A 377 -25.52 -12.45 -16.23
C TYR A 377 -26.00 -13.69 -15.47
N ALA A 378 -27.17 -13.64 -14.82
CA ALA A 378 -27.66 -14.68 -13.90
C ALA A 378 -26.55 -15.07 -12.85
N LEU A 379 -25.74 -14.12 -12.45
CA LEU A 379 -24.67 -14.26 -11.49
C LEU A 379 -25.08 -13.60 -10.17
N ASP A 380 -24.98 -14.36 -9.09
CA ASP A 380 -25.32 -13.94 -7.74
C ASP A 380 -24.08 -14.21 -6.86
N ASP A 381 -23.60 -13.21 -6.17
CA ASP A 381 -22.46 -13.35 -5.27
C ASP A 381 -22.73 -14.43 -4.19
N ALA A 382 -23.97 -14.52 -3.70
CA ALA A 382 -24.38 -15.58 -2.77
C ALA A 382 -24.23 -16.99 -3.36
N ALA A 383 -24.34 -17.16 -4.68
CA ALA A 383 -24.10 -18.41 -5.37
C ALA A 383 -22.62 -18.70 -5.60
N LEU A 384 -21.76 -17.69 -5.59
CA LEU A 384 -20.31 -17.82 -5.78
C LEU A 384 -19.57 -18.08 -4.47
N ARG A 385 -19.93 -17.38 -3.40
CA ARG A 385 -19.24 -17.47 -2.09
C ARG A 385 -18.97 -18.89 -1.61
N PRO A 386 -19.89 -19.88 -1.75
CA PRO A 386 -19.61 -21.25 -1.33
C PRO A 386 -18.38 -21.89 -2.00
N TYR A 387 -17.93 -21.38 -3.13
CA TYR A 387 -16.77 -21.87 -3.87
C TYR A 387 -15.47 -21.16 -3.50
N PHE A 388 -15.53 -20.03 -2.77
CA PHE A 388 -14.38 -19.17 -2.47
C PHE A 388 -14.04 -19.20 -0.97
N SER A 389 -13.80 -20.41 -0.43
CA SER A 389 -13.22 -20.47 0.91
C SER A 389 -11.80 -19.90 0.90
N LEU A 390 -11.44 -19.11 1.91
CA LEU A 390 -10.14 -18.45 2.02
C LEU A 390 -8.97 -19.43 1.84
N GLU A 391 -9.08 -20.61 2.47
CA GLU A 391 -8.06 -21.66 2.39
C GLU A 391 -7.86 -22.12 0.95
N ASN A 392 -8.94 -22.38 0.22
CA ASN A 392 -8.86 -22.83 -1.17
C ASN A 392 -8.33 -21.74 -2.08
N VAL A 393 -8.72 -20.49 -1.88
CA VAL A 393 -8.23 -19.35 -2.67
C VAL A 393 -6.74 -19.14 -2.45
N ARG A 394 -6.25 -19.22 -1.21
CA ARG A 394 -4.82 -19.17 -0.91
C ARG A 394 -4.05 -20.31 -1.57
N GLU A 395 -4.54 -21.55 -1.47
CA GLU A 395 -3.91 -22.70 -2.16
C GLU A 395 -3.95 -22.52 -3.69
N GLY A 396 -4.98 -21.86 -4.23
CA GLY A 396 -5.05 -21.46 -5.64
C GLY A 396 -3.93 -20.52 -6.05
N ALA A 397 -3.65 -19.50 -5.22
CA ALA A 397 -2.53 -18.57 -5.44
C ALA A 397 -1.18 -19.29 -5.36
N PHE A 398 -1.00 -20.20 -4.40
CA PHE A 398 0.20 -21.04 -4.29
C PHE A 398 0.40 -21.94 -5.51
N SER A 399 -0.65 -22.59 -5.97
CA SER A 399 -0.63 -23.44 -7.16
C SER A 399 -0.29 -22.66 -8.42
N LEU A 400 -0.85 -21.44 -8.59
CA LEU A 400 -0.51 -20.54 -9.68
C LEU A 400 0.98 -20.17 -9.66
N ALA A 401 1.51 -19.75 -8.50
CA ALA A 401 2.92 -19.43 -8.36
C ALA A 401 3.84 -20.63 -8.64
N ASN A 402 3.44 -21.83 -8.23
CA ASN A 402 4.14 -23.06 -8.59
C ASN A 402 4.12 -23.32 -10.09
N ARG A 403 2.96 -23.16 -10.74
CA ARG A 403 2.81 -23.36 -12.18
C ARG A 403 3.66 -22.38 -13.00
N LEU A 404 3.66 -21.10 -12.64
CA LEU A 404 4.42 -20.04 -13.32
C LEU A 404 5.92 -20.11 -13.01
N TYR A 405 6.28 -20.25 -11.74
CA TYR A 405 7.66 -20.03 -11.27
C TYR A 405 8.32 -21.27 -10.64
N GLY A 406 7.57 -22.33 -10.35
CA GLY A 406 8.08 -23.56 -9.72
C GLY A 406 8.29 -23.46 -8.20
N ILE A 407 7.96 -22.34 -7.57
CA ILE A 407 8.12 -22.13 -6.12
C ILE A 407 7.09 -22.93 -5.32
N THR A 408 7.43 -23.27 -4.07
CA THR A 408 6.55 -24.01 -3.16
C THR A 408 6.44 -23.34 -1.80
N PHE A 409 5.35 -23.61 -1.08
CA PHE A 409 5.03 -23.01 0.20
C PHE A 409 4.85 -24.10 1.25
N ARG A 410 5.55 -23.99 2.38
CA ARG A 410 5.47 -24.96 3.49
C ARG A 410 5.02 -24.23 4.75
N PRO A 411 4.01 -24.73 5.48
CA PRO A 411 3.64 -24.16 6.78
C PRO A 411 4.86 -24.07 7.69
N LEU A 412 5.05 -22.93 8.34
CA LEU A 412 6.15 -22.66 9.24
C LEU A 412 5.62 -22.29 10.62
N VAL A 413 6.11 -22.96 11.66
CA VAL A 413 5.86 -22.57 13.05
C VAL A 413 6.86 -21.47 13.43
N ALA A 414 6.38 -20.24 13.56
CA ALA A 414 7.16 -19.06 13.88
C ALA A 414 6.38 -18.12 14.80
N PRO A 415 7.04 -17.21 15.56
CA PRO A 415 6.36 -16.17 16.32
C PRO A 415 5.46 -15.31 15.43
N VAL A 416 4.26 -14.98 15.93
CA VAL A 416 3.28 -14.13 15.24
C VAL A 416 2.85 -12.97 16.14
N TYR A 417 2.53 -11.82 15.54
CA TYR A 417 2.07 -10.63 16.27
C TYR A 417 0.57 -10.72 16.62
N HIS A 418 -0.20 -11.52 15.90
CA HIS A 418 -1.61 -11.79 16.19
C HIS A 418 -1.94 -13.28 15.93
N LYS A 419 -2.86 -13.83 16.71
CA LYS A 419 -3.26 -15.26 16.67
C LYS A 419 -3.83 -15.72 15.31
N ASP A 420 -4.38 -14.79 14.54
CA ASP A 420 -5.00 -15.09 13.22
C ASP A 420 -3.95 -15.11 12.08
N CYS A 421 -2.69 -14.81 12.37
CA CYS A 421 -1.63 -14.91 11.39
C CYS A 421 -1.27 -16.36 11.08
N SER A 422 -1.00 -16.64 9.80
CA SER A 422 -0.38 -17.88 9.34
C SER A 422 0.95 -17.58 8.66
N VAL A 423 1.91 -18.51 8.77
CA VAL A 423 3.28 -18.31 8.29
C VAL A 423 3.72 -19.45 7.39
N TYR A 424 4.42 -19.13 6.32
CA TYR A 424 4.92 -20.10 5.35
C TYR A 424 6.39 -19.82 5.03
N GLU A 425 7.19 -20.90 4.95
CA GLU A 425 8.45 -20.90 4.26
C GLU A 425 8.20 -20.98 2.76
N VAL A 426 8.86 -20.14 1.99
CA VAL A 426 8.82 -20.17 0.51
C VAL A 426 10.13 -20.72 -0.01
N LEU A 427 10.04 -21.75 -0.85
CA LEU A 427 11.17 -22.44 -1.46
C LEU A 427 11.19 -22.22 -2.97
N ASP A 428 12.37 -22.00 -3.52
CA ASP A 428 12.58 -21.88 -4.95
C ASP A 428 12.49 -23.26 -5.62
N VAL A 429 12.54 -23.27 -6.95
CA VAL A 429 12.44 -24.48 -7.80
C VAL A 429 13.49 -25.55 -7.48
N ASP A 430 14.65 -25.15 -7.01
CA ASP A 430 15.75 -26.03 -6.59
C ASP A 430 15.67 -26.47 -5.12
N GLY A 431 14.64 -25.99 -4.38
CA GLY A 431 14.43 -26.26 -2.97
C GLY A 431 15.20 -25.33 -2.02
N THR A 432 15.89 -24.32 -2.54
CA THR A 432 16.55 -23.30 -1.68
C THR A 432 15.53 -22.37 -1.02
N HIS A 433 15.88 -21.84 0.16
CA HIS A 433 15.05 -20.92 0.90
C HIS A 433 14.96 -19.54 0.19
N LEU A 434 13.77 -19.17 -0.27
CA LEU A 434 13.51 -17.91 -0.96
C LEU A 434 13.10 -16.79 -0.01
N GLY A 435 12.31 -17.10 1.02
CA GLY A 435 11.85 -16.16 2.03
C GLY A 435 10.79 -16.75 2.96
N VAL A 436 10.29 -15.90 3.85
CA VAL A 436 9.17 -16.23 4.76
C VAL A 436 7.99 -15.32 4.42
N LEU A 437 6.78 -15.89 4.38
CA LEU A 437 5.54 -15.19 4.05
C LEU A 437 4.52 -15.32 5.19
N TYR A 438 4.13 -14.19 5.75
CA TYR A 438 3.05 -14.06 6.73
C TYR A 438 1.75 -13.66 6.04
N PHE A 439 0.63 -14.18 6.54
CA PHE A 439 -0.71 -13.74 6.18
C PHE A 439 -1.50 -13.31 7.41
N ASP A 440 -2.18 -12.18 7.30
CA ASP A 440 -3.10 -11.62 8.30
C ASP A 440 -4.37 -11.14 7.60
N PHE A 441 -5.42 -11.95 7.62
CA PHE A 441 -6.55 -11.79 6.71
C PHE A 441 -7.76 -11.03 7.27
N PHE A 442 -7.93 -10.93 8.59
CA PHE A 442 -9.20 -10.51 9.17
C PHE A 442 -9.16 -9.12 9.80
N PRO A 443 -10.28 -8.35 9.71
CA PRO A 443 -10.39 -7.03 10.34
C PRO A 443 -10.42 -7.13 11.87
N ARG A 444 -9.92 -6.08 12.53
CA ARG A 444 -10.00 -5.86 13.99
C ARG A 444 -9.83 -4.38 14.30
N SER A 445 -10.20 -3.94 15.51
CA SER A 445 -10.21 -2.54 15.93
C SER A 445 -8.84 -1.84 15.87
N GLY A 446 -7.75 -2.60 16.05
CA GLY A 446 -6.37 -2.10 15.97
C GLY A 446 -5.74 -2.20 14.57
N LYS A 447 -6.52 -2.46 13.53
CA LYS A 447 -6.02 -2.70 12.17
C LYS A 447 -6.56 -1.67 11.19
N SER A 448 -5.69 -1.08 10.40
CA SER A 448 -6.08 -0.17 9.32
C SER A 448 -6.93 -0.88 8.27
N SER A 449 -7.85 -0.14 7.65
CA SER A 449 -8.71 -0.65 6.58
C SER A 449 -7.91 -0.83 5.27
N GLY A 450 -8.44 -1.63 4.35
CA GLY A 450 -7.83 -1.94 3.06
C GLY A 450 -7.00 -3.22 3.10
N ALA A 451 -6.11 -3.38 2.14
CA ALA A 451 -5.14 -4.48 2.08
C ALA A 451 -3.76 -3.90 1.72
N TRP A 452 -2.70 -4.56 2.10
CA TRP A 452 -1.33 -4.15 1.78
C TRP A 452 -0.34 -5.29 1.95
N CYS A 453 0.77 -5.19 1.23
CA CYS A 453 1.95 -6.02 1.44
C CYS A 453 3.07 -5.18 2.04
N THR A 454 3.80 -5.73 2.99
CA THR A 454 4.98 -5.12 3.61
C THR A 454 6.02 -6.18 3.95
N ALA A 455 7.16 -5.77 4.51
CA ALA A 455 8.19 -6.69 4.95
C ALA A 455 8.60 -6.38 6.40
N PHE A 456 8.93 -7.41 7.18
CA PHE A 456 9.65 -7.29 8.44
C PHE A 456 11.16 -7.26 8.23
N ARG A 457 11.61 -7.77 7.09
CA ARG A 457 12.99 -7.72 6.61
C ARG A 457 12.98 -7.69 5.09
N SER A 458 13.62 -6.68 4.50
CA SER A 458 13.84 -6.61 3.06
C SER A 458 14.98 -7.55 2.64
N GLN A 459 14.94 -8.03 1.38
CA GLN A 459 16.07 -8.76 0.81
C GLN A 459 17.31 -7.87 0.78
N ARG A 460 18.46 -8.43 1.08
CA ARG A 460 19.76 -7.78 0.99
C ARG A 460 20.89 -8.79 0.82
N TYR A 461 22.08 -8.28 0.60
CA TYR A 461 23.31 -9.08 0.66
C TYR A 461 24.18 -8.68 1.85
N GLU A 462 24.72 -9.66 2.56
CA GLU A 462 25.80 -9.52 3.55
C GLU A 462 27.03 -10.23 3.02
N GLY A 463 27.99 -9.47 2.46
CA GLY A 463 29.04 -10.04 1.63
C GLY A 463 28.45 -10.63 0.35
N ASP A 464 28.68 -11.93 0.15
CA ASP A 464 28.11 -12.69 -0.98
C ASP A 464 26.88 -13.53 -0.58
N GLU A 465 26.47 -13.47 0.69
CA GLU A 465 25.31 -14.20 1.19
C GLU A 465 24.02 -13.42 0.96
N ARG A 466 23.02 -14.05 0.32
CA ARG A 466 21.69 -13.48 0.16
C ARG A 466 20.88 -13.68 1.44
N ILE A 467 20.54 -12.59 2.10
CA ILE A 467 19.62 -12.59 3.24
C ILE A 467 18.19 -12.50 2.71
N ALA A 468 17.44 -13.56 2.93
CA ALA A 468 16.09 -13.71 2.42
C ALA A 468 15.10 -12.73 3.10
N PRO A 469 14.06 -12.24 2.38
CA PRO A 469 13.07 -11.34 2.94
C PRO A 469 12.11 -12.08 3.87
N VAL A 470 11.49 -11.32 4.79
CA VAL A 470 10.35 -11.74 5.60
C VAL A 470 9.20 -10.82 5.26
N VAL A 471 8.23 -11.33 4.53
CA VAL A 471 7.13 -10.59 3.90
C VAL A 471 5.84 -10.81 4.65
N ALA A 472 4.95 -9.83 4.68
CA ALA A 472 3.61 -9.95 5.26
C ALA A 472 2.56 -9.40 4.29
N ILE A 473 1.52 -10.18 4.05
CA ILE A 473 0.30 -9.81 3.33
C ILE A 473 -0.80 -9.61 4.35
N VAL A 474 -1.41 -8.44 4.34
CA VAL A 474 -2.44 -8.03 5.29
C VAL A 474 -3.71 -7.66 4.54
N CYS A 475 -4.84 -8.23 4.93
CA CYS A 475 -6.14 -7.98 4.33
C CYS A 475 -7.21 -7.73 5.41
N ASN A 476 -8.41 -7.36 4.98
CA ASN A 476 -9.58 -7.19 5.85
C ASN A 476 -10.78 -7.96 5.26
N PHE A 477 -10.57 -9.26 5.03
CA PHE A 477 -11.55 -10.15 4.40
C PHE A 477 -12.70 -10.52 5.33
N THR A 478 -13.78 -10.97 4.71
CA THR A 478 -14.94 -11.54 5.39
C THR A 478 -14.49 -12.63 6.39
N PRO A 479 -14.67 -12.45 7.71
CA PRO A 479 -14.21 -13.42 8.70
C PRO A 479 -15.04 -14.69 8.69
N PRO A 480 -14.54 -15.80 9.23
CA PRO A 480 -15.34 -17.00 9.46
C PRO A 480 -16.42 -16.73 10.50
N THR A 481 -17.49 -17.52 10.46
CA THR A 481 -18.53 -17.56 11.51
C THR A 481 -18.48 -18.88 12.25
N LYS A 482 -19.30 -19.02 13.30
CA LYS A 482 -19.45 -20.32 13.98
C LYS A 482 -19.99 -21.43 13.09
N LEU A 483 -20.61 -21.09 11.98
CA LEU A 483 -21.31 -22.01 11.07
C LEU A 483 -20.62 -22.19 9.72
N THR A 484 -19.79 -21.25 9.31
CA THR A 484 -19.13 -21.23 8.00
C THR A 484 -17.67 -20.85 8.11
N PRO A 485 -16.77 -21.39 7.26
CA PRO A 485 -15.43 -20.87 7.09
C PRO A 485 -15.49 -19.42 6.54
N SER A 486 -14.34 -18.77 6.45
CA SER A 486 -14.24 -17.51 5.70
C SER A 486 -14.58 -17.76 4.23
N LEU A 487 -15.64 -17.14 3.75
CA LEU A 487 -16.14 -17.25 2.37
C LEU A 487 -16.01 -15.89 1.71
N LEU A 488 -15.10 -15.79 0.75
CA LEU A 488 -14.73 -14.55 0.09
C LEU A 488 -15.76 -14.14 -0.99
N THR A 489 -15.83 -12.84 -1.23
CA THR A 489 -16.39 -12.30 -2.48
C THR A 489 -15.40 -12.45 -3.62
N LEU A 490 -15.83 -12.28 -4.86
CA LEU A 490 -14.90 -12.27 -5.99
C LEU A 490 -13.89 -11.12 -5.92
N ASP A 491 -14.29 -9.96 -5.39
CA ASP A 491 -13.43 -8.81 -5.14
C ASP A 491 -12.36 -9.13 -4.07
N GLU A 492 -12.73 -9.80 -2.97
CA GLU A 492 -11.77 -10.27 -1.97
C GLU A 492 -10.80 -11.32 -2.52
N VAL A 493 -11.25 -12.18 -3.45
CA VAL A 493 -10.39 -13.12 -4.18
C VAL A 493 -9.36 -12.35 -5.01
N GLN A 494 -9.79 -11.38 -5.81
CA GLN A 494 -8.90 -10.55 -6.62
C GLN A 494 -7.91 -9.78 -5.74
N THR A 495 -8.36 -9.23 -4.61
CA THR A 495 -7.49 -8.57 -3.62
C THR A 495 -6.42 -9.51 -3.07
N LEU A 496 -6.75 -10.79 -2.79
CA LEU A 496 -5.73 -11.75 -2.34
C LEU A 496 -4.66 -11.98 -3.41
N PHE A 497 -5.05 -12.13 -4.67
CA PHE A 497 -4.09 -12.29 -5.77
C PHE A 497 -3.26 -11.02 -5.97
N HIS A 498 -3.86 -9.84 -5.81
CA HIS A 498 -3.17 -8.55 -5.84
C HIS A 498 -2.05 -8.49 -4.79
N GLU A 499 -2.39 -8.67 -3.51
CA GLU A 499 -1.41 -8.63 -2.42
C GLU A 499 -0.36 -9.73 -2.54
N PHE A 500 -0.77 -10.89 -3.07
CA PHE A 500 0.15 -11.98 -3.35
C PHE A 500 1.16 -11.61 -4.46
N GLY A 501 0.77 -10.79 -5.44
CA GLY A 501 1.67 -10.24 -6.45
C GLY A 501 2.76 -9.34 -5.86
N HIS A 502 2.42 -8.47 -4.91
CA HIS A 502 3.40 -7.71 -4.13
C HIS A 502 4.31 -8.64 -3.32
N GLY A 503 3.72 -9.68 -2.70
CA GLY A 503 4.46 -10.70 -1.98
C GLY A 503 5.50 -11.41 -2.85
N LEU A 504 5.12 -11.79 -4.07
CA LEU A 504 6.03 -12.39 -5.05
C LEU A 504 7.14 -11.42 -5.47
N HIS A 505 6.83 -10.14 -5.70
CA HIS A 505 7.83 -9.13 -6.00
C HIS A 505 8.89 -9.01 -4.89
N ALA A 506 8.46 -8.95 -3.64
CA ALA A 506 9.37 -8.89 -2.49
C ALA A 506 10.20 -10.18 -2.33
N LEU A 507 9.59 -11.35 -2.53
CA LEU A 507 10.25 -12.65 -2.43
C LEU A 507 11.29 -12.87 -3.54
N PHE A 508 10.99 -12.44 -4.77
CA PHE A 508 11.89 -12.58 -5.90
C PHE A 508 13.02 -11.56 -5.93
N ALA A 509 12.98 -10.52 -5.08
CA ALA A 509 14.03 -9.52 -5.03
C ALA A 509 15.42 -10.17 -4.90
N ASP A 510 16.34 -9.76 -5.78
CA ASP A 510 17.72 -10.20 -5.83
C ASP A 510 18.62 -9.03 -6.21
N VAL A 511 18.70 -8.07 -5.27
CA VAL A 511 19.34 -6.78 -5.47
C VAL A 511 20.56 -6.67 -4.57
N LYS A 512 21.72 -6.47 -5.17
CA LYS A 512 23.00 -6.45 -4.49
C LYS A 512 23.15 -5.28 -3.50
N TYR A 513 22.58 -4.13 -3.83
CA TYR A 513 22.68 -2.92 -3.04
C TYR A 513 21.32 -2.53 -2.48
N ARG A 514 21.25 -2.34 -1.17
CA ARG A 514 20.02 -2.11 -0.42
C ARG A 514 19.24 -0.87 -0.90
N SER A 515 19.95 0.21 -1.24
CA SER A 515 19.33 1.44 -1.76
C SER A 515 18.69 1.27 -3.14
N LEU A 516 18.97 0.19 -3.85
CA LEU A 516 18.34 -0.17 -5.13
C LEU A 516 17.21 -1.20 -4.97
N GLY A 517 16.81 -1.56 -3.76
CA GLY A 517 15.70 -2.49 -3.49
C GLY A 517 14.32 -1.94 -3.84
N ARG A 518 14.18 -0.61 -4.01
CA ARG A 518 12.90 0.03 -4.33
C ARG A 518 12.81 0.39 -5.80
N VAL A 519 11.66 0.09 -6.40
CA VAL A 519 11.25 0.54 -7.73
C VAL A 519 10.60 1.93 -7.66
N GLU A 520 10.34 2.55 -8.80
CA GLU A 520 9.50 3.74 -8.91
C GLU A 520 8.08 3.45 -8.41
N GLY A 521 7.41 4.46 -7.83
CA GLY A 521 6.06 4.28 -7.24
C GLY A 521 5.01 3.89 -8.27
N ASP A 522 5.11 4.43 -9.49
CA ASP A 522 4.19 4.10 -10.59
C ASP A 522 4.51 2.76 -11.31
N PHE A 523 5.55 2.05 -10.84
CA PHE A 523 5.83 0.66 -11.19
C PHE A 523 5.31 -0.34 -10.14
N VAL A 524 5.17 0.10 -8.89
CA VAL A 524 4.99 -0.81 -7.74
C VAL A 524 3.74 -1.68 -7.82
N GLU A 525 2.68 -1.20 -8.51
CA GLU A 525 1.41 -1.93 -8.66
C GLU A 525 1.38 -2.89 -9.87
N LEU A 526 2.41 -2.89 -10.74
CA LEU A 526 2.47 -3.86 -11.85
C LEU A 526 2.47 -5.32 -11.36
N PRO A 527 3.32 -5.73 -10.37
CA PRO A 527 3.33 -7.11 -9.90
C PRO A 527 2.03 -7.55 -9.24
N SER A 528 1.32 -6.63 -8.58
CA SER A 528 0.06 -6.93 -7.90
C SER A 528 -1.10 -7.04 -8.90
N GLN A 529 -1.29 -6.03 -9.73
CA GLN A 529 -2.41 -5.96 -10.67
C GLN A 529 -2.35 -7.05 -11.76
N ILE A 530 -1.16 -7.44 -12.21
CA ILE A 530 -1.06 -8.52 -13.20
C ILE A 530 -1.58 -9.84 -12.64
N MET A 531 -1.41 -10.12 -11.34
CA MET A 531 -1.88 -11.36 -10.71
C MET A 531 -3.40 -11.47 -10.66
N GLU A 532 -4.12 -10.34 -10.61
CA GLU A 532 -5.57 -10.30 -10.63
C GLU A 532 -6.17 -10.92 -11.92
N ASN A 533 -5.43 -10.84 -13.04
CA ASN A 533 -5.89 -11.42 -14.32
C ASN A 533 -6.03 -12.94 -14.20
N TRP A 534 -5.10 -13.62 -13.51
CA TRP A 534 -5.20 -15.07 -13.30
C TRP A 534 -6.27 -15.49 -12.30
N ALA A 535 -6.70 -14.61 -11.38
CA ALA A 535 -7.70 -14.96 -10.37
C ALA A 535 -8.99 -15.50 -10.98
N THR A 536 -9.37 -14.99 -12.16
CA THR A 536 -10.60 -15.39 -12.86
C THR A 536 -10.37 -16.26 -14.10
N GLU A 537 -9.12 -16.67 -14.36
CA GLU A 537 -8.83 -17.61 -15.44
C GLU A 537 -9.48 -18.97 -15.20
N PRO A 538 -10.15 -19.57 -16.22
CA PRO A 538 -10.91 -20.82 -16.05
C PRO A 538 -10.13 -21.95 -15.42
N GLU A 539 -8.86 -22.13 -15.79
CA GLU A 539 -8.04 -23.21 -15.26
C GLU A 539 -7.66 -22.96 -13.79
N VAL A 540 -7.44 -21.71 -13.39
CA VAL A 540 -7.14 -21.33 -12.02
C VAL A 540 -8.40 -21.45 -11.16
N LEU A 541 -9.56 -20.99 -11.67
CA LEU A 541 -10.86 -21.14 -11.00
C LEU A 541 -11.19 -22.63 -10.73
N ARG A 542 -11.02 -23.51 -11.72
CA ARG A 542 -11.28 -24.95 -11.53
C ARG A 542 -10.40 -25.57 -10.45
N HIS A 543 -9.22 -25.01 -10.21
CA HIS A 543 -8.31 -25.51 -9.21
C HIS A 543 -8.71 -25.13 -7.79
N TYR A 544 -9.10 -23.88 -7.55
CA TYR A 544 -9.35 -23.40 -6.19
C TYR A 544 -10.84 -23.22 -5.85
N ALA A 545 -11.70 -22.96 -6.85
CA ALA A 545 -13.10 -22.67 -6.59
C ALA A 545 -13.88 -23.98 -6.34
N ILE A 546 -13.74 -24.50 -5.12
CA ILE A 546 -14.33 -25.76 -4.66
C ILE A 546 -15.37 -25.46 -3.57
N ASN A 547 -16.58 -25.95 -3.74
CA ASN A 547 -17.66 -25.74 -2.79
C ASN A 547 -17.31 -26.35 -1.42
N TYR A 548 -17.26 -25.51 -0.39
CA TYR A 548 -16.85 -25.90 0.94
C TYR A 548 -17.74 -26.96 1.63
N THR A 549 -18.99 -27.10 1.15
CA THR A 549 -19.98 -28.05 1.70
C THR A 549 -19.99 -29.35 0.91
N THR A 550 -19.98 -29.27 -0.44
CA THR A 550 -20.15 -30.46 -1.30
C THR A 550 -18.83 -31.02 -1.81
N GLY A 551 -17.75 -30.24 -1.78
CA GLY A 551 -16.45 -30.60 -2.39
C GLY A 551 -16.46 -30.55 -3.92
N GLU A 552 -17.53 -30.08 -4.55
CA GLU A 552 -17.63 -29.97 -6.00
C GLU A 552 -16.92 -28.75 -6.54
N VAL A 553 -16.23 -28.90 -7.67
CA VAL A 553 -15.61 -27.80 -8.41
C VAL A 553 -16.70 -26.87 -8.97
N ILE A 554 -16.40 -25.59 -9.05
CA ILE A 554 -17.28 -24.59 -9.61
C ILE A 554 -17.79 -25.01 -11.00
N PRO A 555 -19.09 -24.98 -11.28
CA PRO A 555 -19.66 -25.38 -12.60
C PRO A 555 -19.21 -24.46 -13.72
N GLU A 556 -18.94 -25.01 -14.90
CA GLU A 556 -18.51 -24.30 -16.11
C GLU A 556 -19.44 -23.11 -16.46
N ARG A 557 -20.75 -23.25 -16.21
CA ARG A 557 -21.72 -22.16 -16.39
C ARG A 557 -21.42 -20.94 -15.52
N LEU A 558 -20.88 -21.12 -14.30
CA LEU A 558 -20.51 -20.01 -13.41
C LEU A 558 -19.19 -19.39 -13.86
N ILE A 559 -18.20 -20.18 -14.25
CA ILE A 559 -16.92 -19.71 -14.82
C ILE A 559 -17.20 -18.81 -16.03
N LYS A 560 -18.04 -19.28 -16.96
CA LYS A 560 -18.43 -18.50 -18.14
C LYS A 560 -19.10 -17.17 -17.75
N ARG A 561 -19.99 -17.16 -16.76
CA ARG A 561 -20.67 -15.95 -16.27
C ARG A 561 -19.72 -14.99 -15.57
N ILE A 562 -18.76 -15.46 -14.80
CA ILE A 562 -17.71 -14.63 -14.19
C ILE A 562 -16.96 -13.88 -15.30
N ARG A 563 -16.53 -14.56 -16.35
CA ARG A 563 -15.83 -13.92 -17.49
C ARG A 563 -16.72 -12.92 -18.24
N GLU A 564 -17.96 -13.29 -18.54
CA GLU A 564 -18.93 -12.40 -19.21
C GLU A 564 -19.23 -11.14 -18.38
N SER A 565 -19.21 -11.24 -17.06
CA SER A 565 -19.42 -10.11 -16.16
C SER A 565 -18.14 -9.29 -15.88
N GLY A 566 -16.97 -9.68 -16.36
CA GLY A 566 -15.71 -9.04 -16.07
C GLY A 566 -15.61 -7.56 -16.48
N LYS A 567 -16.39 -7.17 -17.50
CA LYS A 567 -16.51 -5.76 -17.93
C LYS A 567 -17.72 -5.03 -17.34
N PHE A 568 -18.47 -5.67 -16.44
CA PHE A 568 -19.63 -5.06 -15.79
C PHE A 568 -19.20 -4.06 -14.73
N ASN A 569 -19.89 -2.92 -14.65
CA ASN A 569 -19.66 -1.84 -13.68
C ASN A 569 -18.25 -1.21 -13.76
N GLN A 570 -17.49 -1.44 -14.83
CA GLN A 570 -16.16 -0.89 -15.01
C GLN A 570 -16.19 0.63 -15.24
N GLY A 571 -17.28 1.18 -15.80
CA GLY A 571 -17.49 2.62 -15.89
C GLY A 571 -17.42 3.28 -14.51
N PHE A 572 -18.16 2.73 -13.54
CA PHE A 572 -18.14 3.21 -12.13
C PHE A 572 -16.77 3.03 -11.49
N ILE A 573 -16.22 1.81 -11.52
CA ILE A 573 -14.97 1.46 -10.84
C ILE A 573 -13.81 2.34 -11.32
N VAL A 574 -13.67 2.50 -12.63
CA VAL A 574 -12.59 3.32 -13.20
C VAL A 574 -12.85 4.81 -12.95
N THR A 575 -14.10 5.28 -13.02
CA THR A 575 -14.44 6.69 -12.77
C THR A 575 -14.13 7.09 -11.32
N GLU A 576 -14.53 6.29 -10.30
CA GLU A 576 -14.24 6.62 -8.91
C GLU A 576 -12.72 6.61 -8.61
N LEU A 577 -11.97 5.70 -9.24
CA LEU A 577 -10.52 5.57 -9.09
C LEU A 577 -9.79 6.76 -9.72
N VAL A 578 -10.14 7.10 -10.98
CA VAL A 578 -9.56 8.26 -11.69
C VAL A 578 -9.95 9.56 -11.02
N ALA A 579 -11.18 9.70 -10.50
CA ALA A 579 -11.60 10.86 -9.72
C ALA A 579 -10.70 11.08 -8.50
N ALA A 580 -10.39 10.01 -7.75
CA ALA A 580 -9.48 10.09 -6.61
C ALA A 580 -8.04 10.44 -7.04
N ALA A 581 -7.55 9.90 -8.17
CA ALA A 581 -6.23 10.25 -8.70
C ALA A 581 -6.16 11.71 -9.16
N LEU A 582 -7.22 12.23 -9.78
CA LEU A 582 -7.31 13.62 -10.19
C LEU A 582 -7.38 14.58 -9.00
N THR A 583 -8.14 14.24 -7.94
CA THR A 583 -8.16 15.06 -6.70
C THR A 583 -6.79 15.06 -6.02
N ASP A 584 -6.11 13.91 -5.94
CA ASP A 584 -4.75 13.85 -5.43
C ASP A 584 -3.78 14.75 -6.22
N MET A 585 -3.82 14.65 -7.54
CA MET A 585 -2.98 15.49 -8.40
C MET A 585 -3.30 16.99 -8.22
N ASP A 586 -4.58 17.36 -8.16
CA ASP A 586 -5.01 18.76 -8.08
C ASP A 586 -4.55 19.45 -6.80
N ILE A 587 -4.70 18.80 -5.63
CA ILE A 587 -4.26 19.40 -4.35
C ILE A 587 -2.72 19.52 -4.29
N HIS A 588 -1.98 18.64 -4.96
CA HIS A 588 -0.53 18.65 -4.98
C HIS A 588 0.07 19.46 -6.16
N ALA A 589 -0.74 19.83 -7.15
CA ALA A 589 -0.34 20.70 -8.26
C ALA A 589 -0.45 22.19 -7.92
N ILE A 590 -0.96 22.55 -6.74
CA ILE A 590 -1.02 23.93 -6.25
C ILE A 590 0.37 24.54 -6.30
N THR A 591 0.52 25.65 -7.04
CA THR A 591 1.78 26.38 -7.17
C THR A 591 1.92 27.51 -6.15
N GLU A 592 0.80 28.15 -5.79
CA GLU A 592 0.71 29.18 -4.77
C GLU A 592 -0.40 28.79 -3.81
N TYR A 593 -0.03 28.48 -2.57
CA TYR A 593 -0.98 28.03 -1.57
C TYR A 593 -1.72 29.22 -0.95
N GLU A 594 -3.04 29.13 -0.97
CA GLU A 594 -3.95 29.92 -0.14
C GLU A 594 -4.90 28.94 0.60
N PRO A 595 -5.32 29.25 1.85
CA PRO A 595 -6.30 28.44 2.55
C PRO A 595 -7.60 28.31 1.75
N PHE A 596 -8.16 27.11 1.72
CA PHE A 596 -9.37 26.79 0.95
C PHE A 596 -10.35 25.94 1.77
N ASP A 597 -11.64 26.01 1.39
CA ASP A 597 -12.60 25.02 1.86
C ASP A 597 -12.35 23.67 1.16
N VAL A 598 -12.11 22.64 1.97
CA VAL A 598 -11.70 21.30 1.47
C VAL A 598 -12.80 20.66 0.64
N ASN A 599 -14.07 20.83 1.07
CA ASN A 599 -15.20 20.22 0.36
C ASN A 599 -15.50 20.97 -0.94
N GLU A 600 -15.39 22.31 -0.96
CA GLU A 600 -15.56 23.10 -2.18
C GLU A 600 -14.45 22.84 -3.18
N PHE A 601 -13.19 22.73 -2.72
CA PHE A 601 -12.05 22.42 -3.58
C PHE A 601 -12.19 21.04 -4.23
N GLU A 602 -12.59 20.01 -3.45
CA GLU A 602 -12.86 18.66 -3.98
C GLU A 602 -14.01 18.68 -4.98
N ALA A 603 -15.12 19.35 -4.64
CA ALA A 603 -16.29 19.42 -5.50
C ALA A 603 -15.97 20.11 -6.84
N ASP A 604 -15.23 21.24 -6.81
CA ASP A 604 -14.77 21.90 -8.05
C ASP A 604 -13.87 20.98 -8.87
N ALA A 605 -12.95 20.26 -8.22
CA ALA A 605 -12.01 19.38 -8.89
C ALA A 605 -12.70 18.33 -9.77
N VAL A 606 -13.77 17.72 -9.29
CA VAL A 606 -14.42 16.60 -9.99
C VAL A 606 -15.75 16.94 -10.62
N TYR A 607 -16.64 17.68 -9.90
CA TYR A 607 -17.96 18.06 -10.44
C TYR A 607 -17.88 19.32 -11.29
N GLY A 608 -17.19 20.36 -10.83
CA GLY A 608 -17.08 21.64 -11.53
C GLY A 608 -16.26 21.55 -12.80
N ARG A 609 -15.02 21.09 -12.71
CA ARG A 609 -14.08 21.08 -13.82
C ARG A 609 -14.22 19.85 -14.75
N ARG A 610 -14.67 18.70 -14.23
CA ARG A 610 -14.63 17.42 -14.96
C ARG A 610 -16.00 16.78 -15.20
N GLY A 611 -17.07 17.37 -14.69
CA GLY A 611 -18.45 16.92 -14.95
C GLY A 611 -18.79 15.56 -14.37
N LEU A 612 -18.16 15.16 -13.25
CA LEU A 612 -18.55 13.95 -12.52
C LEU A 612 -20.03 14.02 -12.17
N ILE A 613 -20.74 12.91 -12.30
CA ILE A 613 -22.15 12.84 -11.93
C ILE A 613 -22.31 12.74 -10.39
N PRO A 614 -23.35 13.34 -9.80
CA PRO A 614 -23.52 13.38 -8.35
C PRO A 614 -23.73 12.00 -7.70
N GLN A 615 -24.08 11.00 -8.50
CA GLN A 615 -24.23 9.61 -8.05
C GLN A 615 -22.90 8.87 -7.80
N ILE A 616 -21.79 9.44 -8.21
CA ILE A 616 -20.45 8.89 -8.01
C ILE A 616 -19.62 9.87 -7.17
N GLN A 617 -18.97 9.36 -6.13
CA GLN A 617 -17.94 10.07 -5.37
C GLN A 617 -16.55 9.59 -5.79
N PRO A 618 -15.49 10.40 -5.62
CA PRO A 618 -14.15 9.85 -5.67
C PRO A 618 -14.03 8.66 -4.71
N ARG A 619 -13.26 7.64 -5.09
CA ARG A 619 -13.06 6.42 -4.27
C ARG A 619 -12.67 6.75 -2.82
N TYR A 620 -11.94 7.83 -2.63
CA TYR A 620 -11.64 8.43 -1.34
C TYR A 620 -11.81 9.94 -1.42
N ARG A 621 -12.42 10.54 -0.39
CA ARG A 621 -12.51 11.97 -0.21
C ARG A 621 -11.38 12.47 0.68
N TYR A 622 -10.96 13.71 0.53
CA TYR A 622 -9.84 14.29 1.29
C TYR A 622 -9.88 14.01 2.79
N PRO A 623 -11.02 14.16 3.53
CA PRO A 623 -11.01 13.99 4.97
C PRO A 623 -10.60 12.62 5.48
N TYR A 624 -10.65 11.57 4.63
CA TYR A 624 -10.27 10.20 5.01
C TYR A 624 -9.36 9.50 3.99
N PHE A 625 -8.70 10.25 3.13
CA PHE A 625 -7.84 9.71 2.08
C PHE A 625 -6.47 9.28 2.63
N LEU A 626 -6.44 8.18 3.35
CA LEU A 626 -5.22 7.64 3.99
C LEU A 626 -4.06 7.48 3.03
N HIS A 627 -4.28 6.99 1.80
CA HIS A 627 -3.21 6.77 0.82
C HIS A 627 -2.32 8.00 0.64
N ILE A 628 -2.91 9.19 0.52
CA ILE A 628 -2.17 10.42 0.23
C ILE A 628 -1.75 11.20 1.48
N PHE A 629 -2.37 10.96 2.64
CA PHE A 629 -2.09 11.70 3.87
C PHE A 629 -1.36 10.88 4.95
N ASP A 630 -1.41 9.53 4.91
CA ASP A 630 -0.67 8.65 5.83
C ASP A 630 0.07 7.50 5.10
N GLY A 631 -0.42 7.07 3.94
CA GLY A 631 0.06 5.89 3.21
C GLY A 631 1.25 6.12 2.28
N GLY A 632 1.75 7.35 2.10
CA GLY A 632 2.92 7.62 1.24
C GLY A 632 2.63 7.82 -0.25
N TYR A 633 1.37 7.80 -0.69
CA TYR A 633 0.94 7.97 -2.09
C TYR A 633 0.61 9.44 -2.44
N ALA A 634 1.11 10.41 -1.71
CA ALA A 634 0.88 11.83 -2.00
C ALA A 634 1.37 12.19 -3.41
N SER A 635 0.49 12.72 -4.26
CA SER A 635 0.72 12.90 -5.71
C SER A 635 1.12 11.61 -6.42
N GLY A 636 0.63 10.47 -5.93
CA GLY A 636 0.98 9.13 -6.40
C GLY A 636 -0.24 8.20 -6.48
N TYR A 637 -1.46 8.66 -6.24
CA TYR A 637 -2.61 7.78 -6.36
C TYR A 637 -2.86 7.34 -7.82
N TYR A 638 -2.33 8.09 -8.80
CA TYR A 638 -2.32 7.69 -10.20
C TYR A 638 -1.50 6.42 -10.49
N PHE A 639 -0.65 5.97 -9.55
CA PHE A 639 0.16 4.76 -9.69
C PHE A 639 -0.68 3.54 -10.08
N TYR A 640 -1.89 3.43 -9.52
CA TYR A 640 -2.83 2.36 -9.87
C TYR A 640 -3.23 2.37 -11.35
N ILE A 641 -3.55 3.53 -11.91
CA ILE A 641 -3.93 3.66 -13.33
C ILE A 641 -2.69 3.48 -14.23
N TRP A 642 -1.55 4.05 -13.84
CA TRP A 642 -0.30 3.89 -14.58
C TRP A 642 0.11 2.43 -14.67
N ALA A 643 0.14 1.75 -13.53
CA ALA A 643 0.47 0.33 -13.46
C ALA A 643 -0.58 -0.56 -14.14
N GLN A 644 -1.86 -0.15 -14.18
CA GLN A 644 -2.90 -0.88 -14.91
C GLN A 644 -2.66 -0.88 -16.43
N VAL A 645 -2.06 0.19 -16.95
CA VAL A 645 -1.57 0.19 -18.35
C VAL A 645 -0.46 -0.84 -18.53
N LEU A 646 0.50 -0.88 -17.59
CA LEU A 646 1.61 -1.84 -17.64
C LEU A 646 1.12 -3.28 -17.49
N ASP A 647 0.22 -3.56 -16.53
CA ASP A 647 -0.22 -4.92 -16.21
C ASP A 647 -1.02 -5.54 -17.36
N LYS A 648 -1.96 -4.78 -17.95
CA LYS A 648 -2.80 -5.29 -19.03
C LYS A 648 -1.99 -5.58 -20.29
N ASP A 649 -1.03 -4.73 -20.62
CA ASP A 649 -0.13 -5.01 -21.74
C ASP A 649 0.87 -6.14 -21.40
N ALA A 650 1.36 -6.23 -20.15
CA ALA A 650 2.23 -7.32 -19.72
C ALA A 650 1.49 -8.67 -19.75
N PHE A 651 0.21 -8.72 -19.34
CA PHE A 651 -0.58 -9.93 -19.40
C PHE A 651 -0.84 -10.39 -20.85
N ARG A 652 -1.01 -9.44 -21.79
CA ARG A 652 -1.08 -9.76 -23.23
C ARG A 652 0.16 -10.49 -23.74
N ALA A 653 1.34 -10.28 -23.15
CA ALA A 653 2.52 -11.05 -23.54
C ALA A 653 2.35 -12.56 -23.27
N PHE A 654 1.63 -12.93 -22.22
CA PHE A 654 1.26 -14.32 -21.95
C PHE A 654 0.17 -14.80 -22.90
N GLU A 655 -0.90 -14.03 -23.11
CA GLU A 655 -1.98 -14.39 -24.04
C GLU A 655 -1.47 -14.63 -25.46
N GLN A 656 -0.52 -13.82 -25.94
CA GLN A 656 0.09 -13.92 -27.27
C GLN A 656 0.88 -15.20 -27.47
N THR A 657 1.31 -15.91 -26.41
CA THR A 657 1.93 -17.24 -26.52
C THR A 657 0.92 -18.35 -26.79
N GLY A 658 -0.38 -18.08 -26.57
CA GLY A 658 -1.44 -19.09 -26.57
C GLY A 658 -1.53 -19.92 -25.28
N ASP A 659 -0.66 -19.65 -24.29
CA ASP A 659 -0.68 -20.25 -22.96
C ASP A 659 -0.39 -19.21 -21.89
N VAL A 660 -1.41 -18.77 -21.15
CA VAL A 660 -1.26 -17.79 -20.07
C VAL A 660 -0.37 -18.26 -18.91
N PHE A 661 0.12 -19.50 -18.96
CA PHE A 661 1.06 -20.07 -18.01
C PHE A 661 2.43 -20.33 -18.62
N ASP A 662 2.74 -19.75 -19.79
CA ASP A 662 4.03 -19.98 -20.46
C ASP A 662 5.21 -19.68 -19.54
N ARG A 663 5.97 -20.72 -19.22
CA ARG A 663 7.10 -20.63 -18.29
C ARG A 663 8.26 -19.81 -18.83
N ALA A 664 8.39 -19.63 -20.13
CA ALA A 664 9.46 -18.80 -20.70
C ALA A 664 9.14 -17.31 -20.45
N THR A 665 7.90 -16.90 -20.67
CA THR A 665 7.39 -15.57 -20.37
C THR A 665 7.41 -15.31 -18.86
N ALA A 666 6.97 -16.29 -18.05
CA ALA A 666 7.02 -16.19 -16.59
C ALA A 666 8.46 -15.99 -16.05
N ARG A 667 9.46 -16.68 -16.62
CA ARG A 667 10.87 -16.47 -16.24
C ARG A 667 11.35 -15.05 -16.59
N LYS A 668 10.97 -14.50 -17.74
CA LYS A 668 11.30 -13.11 -18.11
C LYS A 668 10.66 -12.13 -17.14
N PHE A 669 9.39 -12.37 -16.77
CA PHE A 669 8.67 -11.53 -15.81
C PHE A 669 9.29 -11.63 -14.41
N ARG A 670 9.64 -12.84 -13.94
CA ARG A 670 10.39 -13.01 -12.69
C ARG A 670 11.73 -12.26 -12.70
N THR A 671 12.44 -12.26 -13.83
CA THR A 671 13.69 -11.49 -13.99
C THR A 671 13.44 -10.00 -13.83
N LEU A 672 12.37 -9.47 -14.43
CA LEU A 672 11.95 -8.07 -14.23
C LEU A 672 11.71 -7.78 -12.74
N LEU A 673 10.95 -8.63 -12.04
CA LEU A 673 10.62 -8.45 -10.61
C LEU A 673 11.87 -8.53 -9.71
N SER A 674 12.87 -9.34 -10.06
CA SER A 674 14.05 -9.56 -9.21
C SER A 674 15.01 -8.38 -9.18
N ARG A 675 14.94 -7.47 -10.16
CA ARG A 675 15.95 -6.42 -10.35
C ARG A 675 15.76 -5.18 -9.48
N GLY A 676 14.60 -5.00 -8.83
CA GLY A 676 14.29 -3.80 -8.05
C GLY A 676 14.57 -2.53 -8.86
N GLY A 677 15.15 -1.50 -8.23
CA GLY A 677 15.54 -0.24 -8.86
C GLY A 677 16.96 -0.24 -9.49
N SER A 678 17.52 -1.41 -9.84
CA SER A 678 18.85 -1.51 -10.48
C SER A 678 18.90 -0.91 -11.90
N ALA A 679 17.75 -0.75 -12.53
CA ALA A 679 17.52 0.08 -13.72
C ALA A 679 16.21 0.87 -13.51
N ASP A 680 15.88 1.81 -14.40
CA ASP A 680 14.58 2.48 -14.36
C ASP A 680 13.46 1.54 -14.80
N GLY A 681 12.23 1.77 -14.29
CA GLY A 681 11.10 0.88 -14.51
C GLY A 681 10.74 0.69 -15.98
N MET A 682 10.87 1.75 -16.82
CA MET A 682 10.59 1.65 -18.25
C MET A 682 11.62 0.77 -18.97
N THR A 683 12.90 0.86 -18.60
CA THR A 683 13.95 -0.03 -19.12
C THR A 683 13.67 -1.47 -18.76
N LEU A 684 13.31 -1.74 -17.48
CA LEU A 684 12.95 -3.09 -17.04
C LEU A 684 11.72 -3.63 -17.78
N TYR A 685 10.73 -2.77 -18.00
CA TYR A 685 9.53 -3.13 -18.72
C TYR A 685 9.83 -3.48 -20.20
N ARG A 686 10.63 -2.65 -20.88
CA ARG A 686 11.07 -2.91 -22.26
C ARG A 686 11.91 -4.17 -22.39
N ASP A 687 12.77 -4.46 -21.41
CA ASP A 687 13.54 -5.72 -21.36
C ASP A 687 12.63 -6.95 -21.31
N PHE A 688 11.49 -6.84 -20.62
CA PHE A 688 10.46 -7.89 -20.55
C PHE A 688 9.60 -7.96 -21.82
N ARG A 689 8.99 -6.81 -22.19
CA ARG A 689 7.93 -6.74 -23.20
C ARG A 689 8.47 -6.63 -24.64
N GLY A 690 9.68 -6.06 -24.79
CA GLY A 690 10.28 -5.73 -26.08
C GLY A 690 9.75 -4.45 -26.73
N ALA A 691 8.83 -3.74 -26.08
CA ALA A 691 8.20 -2.50 -26.56
C ALA A 691 7.76 -1.60 -25.39
N ASP A 692 7.34 -0.38 -25.69
CA ASP A 692 6.64 0.49 -24.76
C ASP A 692 5.24 -0.07 -24.45
N PRO A 693 4.68 0.22 -23.24
CA PRO A 693 3.36 -0.26 -22.86
C PRO A 693 2.26 0.33 -23.76
N ASP A 694 1.33 -0.52 -24.20
CA ASP A 694 0.15 -0.11 -24.97
C ASP A 694 -1.04 0.19 -24.03
N LYS A 695 -1.33 1.48 -23.80
CA LYS A 695 -2.47 1.92 -22.98
C LYS A 695 -3.83 1.41 -23.46
N ARG A 696 -3.97 1.06 -24.75
CA ARG A 696 -5.22 0.51 -25.31
C ARG A 696 -5.56 -0.83 -24.68
N ALA A 697 -4.55 -1.63 -24.28
CA ALA A 697 -4.78 -2.90 -23.59
C ALA A 697 -5.65 -2.73 -22.34
N MET A 698 -5.37 -1.70 -21.53
CA MET A 698 -6.19 -1.36 -20.35
C MET A 698 -7.60 -0.94 -20.73
N LEU A 699 -7.75 -0.04 -21.71
CA LEU A 699 -9.09 0.45 -22.13
C LEU A 699 -9.97 -0.69 -22.64
N VAL A 700 -9.41 -1.62 -23.41
CA VAL A 700 -10.11 -2.82 -23.90
C VAL A 700 -10.47 -3.76 -22.75
N ALA A 701 -9.54 -4.02 -21.85
CA ALA A 701 -9.77 -4.89 -20.67
C ALA A 701 -10.90 -4.36 -19.78
N CYS A 702 -10.96 -3.04 -19.58
CA CYS A 702 -12.04 -2.38 -18.83
C CYS A 702 -13.35 -2.18 -19.64
N GLY A 703 -13.40 -2.59 -20.93
CA GLY A 703 -14.57 -2.39 -21.78
C GLY A 703 -14.88 -0.93 -22.09
N LEU A 704 -13.87 -0.06 -22.02
CA LEU A 704 -13.93 1.37 -22.34
C LEU A 704 -13.58 1.65 -23.80
N MET A 705 -13.09 0.64 -24.50
CA MET A 705 -12.76 0.66 -25.92
C MET A 705 -13.15 -0.70 -26.54
N GLU A 706 -13.50 -0.72 -27.82
CA GLU A 706 -13.71 -1.95 -28.57
C GLU A 706 -12.37 -2.69 -28.78
N GLU A 707 -12.44 -4.02 -28.96
CA GLU A 707 -11.26 -4.83 -29.20
C GLU A 707 -10.51 -4.34 -30.45
N LEU A 708 -9.18 -4.29 -30.33
CA LEU A 708 -8.32 -3.98 -31.45
C LEU A 708 -8.36 -5.14 -32.47
N PRO A 709 -8.31 -4.86 -33.78
CA PRO A 709 -8.08 -5.91 -34.75
C PRO A 709 -6.74 -6.61 -34.41
N GLU A 710 -6.72 -7.94 -34.51
CA GLU A 710 -5.48 -8.71 -34.37
C GLU A 710 -4.46 -8.19 -35.40
N GLU A 711 -3.32 -7.69 -34.92
CA GLU A 711 -2.19 -7.39 -35.83
C GLU A 711 -1.66 -8.73 -36.34
N PRO A 712 -1.46 -8.89 -37.66
CA PRO A 712 -0.89 -10.12 -38.19
C PRO A 712 0.50 -10.34 -37.61
N ALA A 713 0.80 -11.57 -37.23
CA ALA A 713 2.03 -12.00 -36.55
C ALA A 713 3.36 -11.64 -37.28
N ASP A 714 3.31 -11.13 -38.49
CA ASP A 714 4.46 -10.74 -39.31
C ASP A 714 4.94 -9.31 -39.10
N SER A 715 4.29 -8.48 -38.25
CA SER A 715 4.70 -7.06 -38.04
C SER A 715 5.76 -6.89 -36.95
N LEU A 716 6.21 -7.95 -36.29
CA LEU A 716 7.17 -7.92 -35.18
C LEU A 716 8.67 -7.99 -35.63
N ALA A 717 8.96 -7.78 -36.88
CA ALA A 717 10.34 -7.59 -37.33
C ALA A 717 10.78 -6.15 -37.05
N VAL A 718 11.33 -5.89 -35.87
CA VAL A 718 11.89 -4.60 -35.46
C VAL A 718 13.13 -4.30 -36.31
N PRO A 719 13.21 -3.18 -37.06
CA PRO A 719 14.47 -2.70 -37.57
C PRO A 719 15.32 -2.18 -36.41
N VAL A 720 16.50 -2.73 -36.27
CA VAL A 720 17.52 -2.20 -35.34
C VAL A 720 17.89 -0.77 -35.78
N VAL A 721 17.33 0.23 -35.13
CA VAL A 721 17.76 1.62 -35.30
C VAL A 721 18.87 1.86 -34.29
N THR A 722 20.09 1.92 -34.81
CA THR A 722 21.26 2.47 -34.10
C THR A 722 21.06 3.96 -33.92
N LEU A 723 20.72 4.41 -32.69
CA LEU A 723 20.72 5.83 -32.36
C LEU A 723 22.14 6.30 -32.04
N GLU A 724 22.63 7.27 -32.81
CA GLU A 724 23.81 8.05 -32.43
C GLU A 724 23.49 8.94 -31.22
N PRO A 725 24.45 9.22 -30.33
CA PRO A 725 24.20 9.97 -29.09
C PRO A 725 24.00 11.46 -29.43
N ASN A 726 22.80 11.96 -29.23
CA ASN A 726 22.48 13.37 -29.36
C ASN A 726 22.61 14.14 -28.04
N GLU A 727 23.08 15.36 -28.18
CA GLU A 727 23.55 16.29 -27.16
C GLU A 727 22.47 16.62 -26.10
N LYS A 728 22.92 16.71 -24.83
CA LYS A 728 22.13 17.16 -23.67
C LYS A 728 21.85 18.68 -23.75
N PRO A 729 20.67 19.14 -23.33
CA PRO A 729 20.49 20.56 -23.05
C PRO A 729 21.23 20.96 -21.76
N LYS A 730 21.93 22.09 -21.84
CA LYS A 730 22.61 22.73 -20.72
C LYS A 730 21.57 23.35 -19.77
N ILE A 731 21.57 22.96 -18.52
CA ILE A 731 21.15 23.78 -17.38
C ILE A 731 22.27 23.72 -16.33
#